data_67bc9af4c2664ae2e53c08a86dff8fde
#
_entry.id   67bc9af4c2664ae2e53c08a86dff8fde
#
_cell.length_a   1.000
_cell.length_b   1.000
_cell.length_c   1.000
_cell.angle_alpha   90.00
_cell.angle_beta   90.00
_cell.angle_gamma   90.00
#
_symmetry.space_group_name_H-M   'P 1'
#
loop_
_entity.id
_entity.type
_entity.pdbx_description
1 polymer ?
#
loop_
_entity_poly.entity_id
_entity_poly.type
_entity_poly.pdbx_seq_one_letter_code
_entity_poly.pdbx_strand_id
1 'polypeptide(L)'
;MELEKFGSSVFGLEEMEKALPKDVFSKFKKIVKDEEILDKNTADAIAHAMKVWALSKGCTHYTHWFQPLTGSTAEKHDAFLDKDKSGTPIARFNGKSLIKGEPDASSFPSGGLRSTFEARGYTYWDYSSFVFVRDEVLCIPSIFISYNGESLDKKGPLLKSMKYVSEKATELLNVLGYEDVKKVTPMVGLEQEYFLVDRPLYKQRMDLMLTGRTLFGHAAPKGQEFDDHYFGAIPTRVQAFMKEVNEELWKLGIYAKTEHNEVAPMQFELAPLFCDVNIAVDQNQLIMDILKRVAHKHGYACLLHEKPFNSINGSGKHNNYSLVSDTGINVFDAGKTEEENLRFLLFVSCFVKAVDTYPELLRISAANPGNDFRLGVNEAPPAIISIFLGDFVDDMIESLCSGKKDKKDLGNIAGLPYIPKDATDRNRTSPVAFTGNKFEFRMLGSSVSASFPNTVLNTITAESIAEVTPSLKGKTKEEQKGIIIDYVKKVFTEHVKVLFSKDGYSKEWVIEAERRGLPNISSSIEAVGYLDMEKNVKLLSESGVLSEVEIKARKAVLAGQYDSSISLEVKTMLYMAESYIIPYMVKEITSYKAIKEDSAFAAKRFAKLVGLLDELSSKLDELRADYADITAIYDSLQEGLKLHEVVVPLLSDIKDVINSYEKIASKDIYKLPTYPEMLY
;
A
#
# COMPACT_ATOMS: atom_id res chain seq x y z
N MET A 1 13.42 25.78 6.28
CA MET A 1 13.12 24.63 7.15
C MET A 1 13.73 24.93 8.52
N GLU A 2 12.92 24.96 9.58
CA GLU A 2 13.40 25.13 10.96
C GLU A 2 13.66 23.75 11.53
N LEU A 3 14.92 23.32 11.57
CA LEU A 3 15.31 21.99 12.07
C LEU A 3 14.81 21.71 13.50
N GLU A 4 14.69 22.76 14.31
CA GLU A 4 14.17 22.69 15.69
C GLU A 4 12.70 22.22 15.77
N LYS A 5 11.93 22.33 14.67
CA LYS A 5 10.55 21.86 14.60
C LYS A 5 10.44 20.38 14.19
N PHE A 6 11.53 19.76 13.73
CA PHE A 6 11.51 18.36 13.34
C PHE A 6 11.26 17.49 14.58
N GLY A 7 10.26 16.58 14.47
CA GLY A 7 9.85 15.70 15.58
C GLY A 7 9.18 16.41 16.76
N SER A 8 8.88 17.73 16.66
CA SER A 8 8.32 18.51 17.78
C SER A 8 6.94 18.00 18.26
N SER A 9 6.25 17.21 17.47
CA SER A 9 4.98 16.56 17.83
C SER A 9 5.14 15.08 18.17
N VAL A 10 6.36 14.59 18.43
CA VAL A 10 6.66 13.18 18.74
C VAL A 10 7.23 13.05 20.14
N PHE A 11 6.68 12.15 20.94
CA PHE A 11 7.27 11.74 22.23
C PHE A 11 8.21 10.55 22.00
N GLY A 12 9.35 10.83 21.37
CA GLY A 12 10.39 9.86 21.07
C GLY A 12 11.40 9.67 22.19
N LEU A 13 12.48 8.93 21.90
CA LEU A 13 13.52 8.62 22.90
C LEU A 13 14.18 9.89 23.49
N GLU A 14 14.37 10.93 22.68
CA GLU A 14 14.96 12.18 23.15
C GLU A 14 14.07 12.90 24.17
N GLU A 15 12.76 12.96 23.91
CA GLU A 15 11.80 13.56 24.87
C GLU A 15 11.63 12.67 26.11
N MET A 16 11.65 11.35 25.96
CA MET A 16 11.64 10.41 27.08
C MET A 16 12.87 10.56 27.95
N GLU A 17 14.06 10.74 27.39
CA GLU A 17 15.30 10.93 28.14
C GLU A 17 15.28 12.21 28.99
N LYS A 18 14.68 13.29 28.46
CA LYS A 18 14.51 14.56 29.19
C LYS A 18 13.44 14.45 30.29
N ALA A 19 12.39 13.68 30.08
CA ALA A 19 11.20 13.65 30.94
C ALA A 19 11.22 12.54 32.00
N LEU A 20 12.01 11.47 31.81
CA LEU A 20 12.03 10.30 32.69
C LEU A 20 13.24 10.29 33.63
N PRO A 21 13.12 9.70 34.82
CA PRO A 21 14.28 9.32 35.62
C PRO A 21 15.25 8.42 34.84
N LYS A 22 16.57 8.60 35.03
CA LYS A 22 17.59 7.88 34.22
C LYS A 22 17.50 6.37 34.32
N ASP A 23 17.16 5.84 35.47
CA ASP A 23 16.97 4.41 35.70
C ASP A 23 15.75 3.86 34.94
N VAL A 24 14.63 4.59 34.96
CA VAL A 24 13.40 4.24 34.21
C VAL A 24 13.67 4.26 32.72
N PHE A 25 14.33 5.31 32.20
CA PHE A 25 14.67 5.42 30.79
C PHE A 25 15.62 4.31 30.33
N SER A 26 16.66 4.02 31.13
CA SER A 26 17.60 2.92 30.84
C SER A 26 16.91 1.56 30.83
N LYS A 27 16.00 1.33 31.78
CA LYS A 27 15.18 0.11 31.82
C LYS A 27 14.25 0.00 30.62
N PHE A 28 13.58 1.09 30.23
CA PHE A 28 12.72 1.09 29.05
C PHE A 28 13.49 0.77 27.77
N LYS A 29 14.67 1.37 27.56
CA LYS A 29 15.53 1.06 26.41
C LYS A 29 15.91 -0.43 26.37
N LYS A 30 16.18 -1.05 27.53
CA LYS A 30 16.46 -2.46 27.61
C LYS A 30 15.24 -3.29 27.24
N ILE A 31 14.05 -2.96 27.77
CA ILE A 31 12.79 -3.64 27.46
C ILE A 31 12.52 -3.61 25.95
N VAL A 32 12.68 -2.45 25.31
CA VAL A 32 12.49 -2.33 23.83
C VAL A 32 13.53 -3.15 23.07
N LYS A 33 14.79 -3.15 23.49
CA LYS A 33 15.87 -3.90 22.85
C LYS A 33 15.70 -5.41 22.96
N ASP A 34 15.37 -5.88 24.17
CA ASP A 34 15.31 -7.30 24.50
C ASP A 34 13.89 -7.88 24.31
N GLU A 35 12.95 -7.07 23.81
CA GLU A 35 11.54 -7.43 23.59
C GLU A 35 10.84 -7.98 24.86
N GLU A 36 11.20 -7.41 26.02
CA GLU A 36 10.64 -7.79 27.31
C GLU A 36 9.26 -7.15 27.56
N ILE A 37 8.50 -7.72 28.48
CA ILE A 37 7.20 -7.17 28.90
C ILE A 37 7.41 -5.92 29.74
N LEU A 38 6.70 -4.84 29.41
CA LEU A 38 6.72 -3.59 30.16
C LEU A 38 6.03 -3.74 31.52
N ASP A 39 6.77 -3.59 32.60
CA ASP A 39 6.24 -3.66 33.95
C ASP A 39 5.41 -2.43 34.34
N LYS A 40 4.52 -2.61 35.30
CA LYS A 40 3.56 -1.60 35.74
C LYS A 40 4.24 -0.27 36.18
N ASN A 41 5.31 -0.35 36.97
CA ASN A 41 5.93 0.86 37.55
C ASN A 41 6.61 1.69 36.44
N THR A 42 7.30 1.02 35.52
CA THR A 42 7.90 1.65 34.35
C THR A 42 6.82 2.26 33.46
N ALA A 43 5.71 1.53 33.22
CA ALA A 43 4.57 2.05 32.46
C ALA A 43 3.89 3.27 33.10
N ASP A 44 3.70 3.26 34.41
CA ASP A 44 3.11 4.40 35.16
C ASP A 44 4.00 5.65 35.09
N ALA A 45 5.33 5.49 35.18
CA ALA A 45 6.27 6.59 35.04
C ALA A 45 6.26 7.20 33.62
N ILE A 46 6.25 6.33 32.58
CA ILE A 46 6.17 6.76 31.19
C ILE A 46 4.84 7.46 30.91
N ALA A 47 3.73 6.89 31.36
CA ALA A 47 2.39 7.47 31.20
C ALA A 47 2.29 8.86 31.83
N HIS A 48 2.87 9.04 33.03
CA HIS A 48 2.92 10.34 33.68
C HIS A 48 3.71 11.37 32.83
N ALA A 49 4.88 11.01 32.36
CA ALA A 49 5.71 11.89 31.51
C ALA A 49 5.00 12.23 30.18
N MET A 50 4.42 11.25 29.51
CA MET A 50 3.61 11.47 28.29
C MET A 50 2.45 12.42 28.53
N LYS A 51 1.72 12.25 29.65
CA LYS A 51 0.59 13.12 29.99
C LYS A 51 1.05 14.57 30.17
N VAL A 52 2.13 14.78 30.93
CA VAL A 52 2.67 16.15 31.17
C VAL A 52 3.09 16.78 29.85
N TRP A 53 3.78 16.03 29.01
CA TRP A 53 4.20 16.48 27.68
C TRP A 53 2.98 16.78 26.78
N ALA A 54 1.99 15.87 26.70
CA ALA A 54 0.80 16.05 25.89
C ALA A 54 -0.02 17.29 26.32
N LEU A 55 -0.20 17.49 27.62
CA LEU A 55 -0.87 18.70 28.16
C LEU A 55 -0.10 19.98 27.80
N SER A 56 1.25 19.94 27.79
CA SER A 56 2.06 21.09 27.35
C SER A 56 1.94 21.39 25.85
N LYS A 57 1.50 20.41 25.06
CA LYS A 57 1.16 20.54 23.61
C LYS A 57 -0.31 20.92 23.37
N GLY A 58 -1.10 21.18 24.42
CA GLY A 58 -2.51 21.54 24.32
C GLY A 58 -3.46 20.36 24.24
N CYS A 59 -2.97 19.12 24.36
CA CYS A 59 -3.85 17.94 24.26
C CYS A 59 -4.85 17.90 25.42
N THR A 60 -6.11 17.57 25.08
CA THR A 60 -7.18 17.32 26.05
C THR A 60 -7.57 15.83 26.09
N HIS A 61 -7.25 15.09 25.04
CA HIS A 61 -7.61 13.70 24.85
C HIS A 61 -6.40 12.87 24.44
N TYR A 62 -6.52 11.55 24.60
CA TYR A 62 -5.62 10.55 24.05
C TYR A 62 -6.41 9.46 23.33
N THR A 63 -5.74 8.74 22.44
CA THR A 63 -6.32 7.62 21.72
C THR A 63 -5.28 6.52 21.48
N HIS A 64 -5.74 5.26 21.50
CA HIS A 64 -4.99 4.16 20.93
C HIS A 64 -5.23 4.16 19.42
N TRP A 65 -4.21 4.57 18.68
CA TRP A 65 -4.23 4.70 17.22
C TRP A 65 -3.78 3.38 16.59
N PHE A 66 -4.62 2.75 15.79
CA PHE A 66 -4.34 1.43 15.22
C PHE A 66 -4.86 1.28 13.78
N GLN A 67 -4.40 0.24 13.08
CA GLN A 67 -4.76 -0.08 11.69
C GLN A 67 -5.72 -1.27 11.65
N PRO A 68 -7.05 -1.07 11.62
CA PRO A 68 -8.03 -2.17 11.59
C PRO A 68 -7.91 -2.99 10.30
N LEU A 69 -8.55 -4.16 10.23
CA LEU A 69 -8.57 -4.99 9.01
C LEU A 69 -9.11 -4.24 7.80
N THR A 70 -10.09 -3.34 8.01
CA THR A 70 -10.67 -2.49 6.96
C THR A 70 -10.38 -1.01 7.24
N GLY A 71 -10.31 -0.20 6.19
CA GLY A 71 -9.99 1.22 6.31
C GLY A 71 -8.50 1.50 6.56
N SER A 72 -8.18 2.75 6.91
CA SER A 72 -6.81 3.20 7.15
C SER A 72 -6.43 3.02 8.62
N THR A 73 -6.97 3.88 9.48
CA THR A 73 -6.71 3.89 10.92
C THR A 73 -8.01 4.05 11.70
N ALA A 74 -8.01 3.66 12.97
CA ALA A 74 -9.13 3.79 13.88
C ALA A 74 -8.70 4.41 15.19
N GLU A 75 -9.60 5.17 15.80
CA GLU A 75 -9.38 5.95 17.00
C GLU A 75 -10.64 5.97 17.86
N LYS A 76 -10.43 5.98 19.18
CA LYS A 76 -11.46 6.32 20.17
C LYS A 76 -10.83 7.28 21.17
N HIS A 77 -11.28 8.52 21.18
CA HIS A 77 -10.70 9.57 22.01
C HIS A 77 -11.27 9.51 23.43
N ASP A 78 -10.39 9.28 24.39
CA ASP A 78 -10.70 9.38 25.82
C ASP A 78 -10.09 10.67 26.41
N ALA A 79 -10.88 11.41 27.19
CA ALA A 79 -10.38 12.61 27.83
C ALA A 79 -9.37 12.30 28.94
N PHE A 80 -8.36 13.15 29.13
CA PHE A 80 -7.55 13.12 30.34
C PHE A 80 -8.35 13.49 31.59
N LEU A 81 -9.51 14.13 31.41
CA LEU A 81 -10.38 14.56 32.51
C LEU A 81 -10.96 13.34 33.25
N ASP A 82 -10.76 13.31 34.53
CA ASP A 82 -11.32 12.31 35.46
C ASP A 82 -11.68 13.01 36.79
N LYS A 83 -12.19 12.28 37.74
CA LYS A 83 -12.48 12.74 39.11
C LYS A 83 -11.70 11.95 40.13
N ASP A 84 -11.29 12.61 41.18
CA ASP A 84 -10.74 11.93 42.36
C ASP A 84 -11.86 11.32 43.23
N LYS A 85 -11.47 10.76 44.38
CA LYS A 85 -12.43 10.12 45.31
C LYS A 85 -13.41 11.13 45.94
N SER A 86 -13.07 12.42 45.95
CA SER A 86 -13.94 13.50 46.46
C SER A 86 -14.84 14.11 45.40
N GLY A 87 -14.70 13.70 44.11
CA GLY A 87 -15.40 14.24 42.97
C GLY A 87 -14.70 15.45 42.32
N THR A 88 -13.52 15.82 42.80
CA THR A 88 -12.75 16.93 42.24
C THR A 88 -12.20 16.58 40.87
N PRO A 89 -12.31 17.46 39.84
CA PRO A 89 -11.73 17.23 38.51
C PRO A 89 -10.22 17.11 38.58
N ILE A 90 -9.66 16.08 37.95
CA ILE A 90 -8.22 15.83 37.84
C ILE A 90 -7.87 15.39 36.43
N ALA A 91 -6.62 15.60 36.01
CA ALA A 91 -6.07 14.99 34.81
C ALA A 91 -5.44 13.62 35.16
N ARG A 92 -6.04 12.55 34.65
CA ARG A 92 -5.57 11.18 34.90
C ARG A 92 -5.17 10.50 33.60
N PHE A 93 -3.98 9.91 33.60
CA PHE A 93 -3.48 8.98 32.59
C PHE A 93 -2.40 8.14 33.29
N ASN A 94 -2.53 6.82 33.28
CA ASN A 94 -1.65 5.92 34.00
C ASN A 94 -1.16 4.78 33.09
N GLY A 95 -0.27 3.93 33.58
CA GLY A 95 0.29 2.84 32.81
C GLY A 95 -0.75 1.88 32.25
N LYS A 96 -1.88 1.66 32.96
CA LYS A 96 -2.98 0.84 32.42
C LYS A 96 -3.61 1.50 31.21
N SER A 97 -3.86 2.82 31.25
CA SER A 97 -4.41 3.59 30.14
C SER A 97 -3.44 3.72 28.96
N LEU A 98 -2.13 3.68 29.23
CA LEU A 98 -1.10 3.68 28.19
C LEU A 98 -1.00 2.31 27.52
N ILE A 99 -0.89 1.22 28.31
CA ILE A 99 -0.63 -0.11 27.77
C ILE A 99 -1.84 -0.65 27.03
N LYS A 100 -3.06 -0.44 27.54
CA LYS A 100 -4.26 -1.12 27.07
C LYS A 100 -5.44 -0.18 26.94
N GLY A 101 -6.11 -0.23 25.77
CA GLY A 101 -7.39 0.42 25.50
C GLY A 101 -8.49 -0.60 25.20
N GLU A 102 -9.74 -0.16 25.31
CA GLU A 102 -10.93 -0.97 25.00
C GLU A 102 -11.80 -0.20 23.98
N PRO A 103 -11.46 -0.19 22.69
CA PRO A 103 -12.32 0.40 21.67
C PRO A 103 -13.59 -0.46 21.54
N ASP A 104 -14.68 0.15 21.08
CA ASP A 104 -15.86 -0.62 20.70
C ASP A 104 -15.56 -1.46 19.47
N ALA A 105 -15.40 -2.79 19.66
CA ALA A 105 -15.04 -3.72 18.62
C ALA A 105 -16.26 -4.23 17.82
N SER A 106 -17.48 -3.93 18.25
CA SER A 106 -18.71 -4.46 17.63
C SER A 106 -18.88 -4.00 16.18
N SER A 107 -18.41 -2.80 15.86
CA SER A 107 -18.48 -2.21 14.51
C SER A 107 -17.34 -2.61 13.57
N PHE A 108 -16.28 -3.28 14.07
CA PHE A 108 -15.15 -3.68 13.22
C PHE A 108 -15.37 -5.06 12.62
N PRO A 109 -15.20 -5.23 11.29
CA PRO A 109 -15.25 -6.54 10.65
C PRO A 109 -14.20 -7.48 11.26
N SER A 110 -14.59 -8.71 11.58
CA SER A 110 -13.74 -9.69 12.25
C SER A 110 -13.70 -11.06 11.58
N GLY A 111 -14.50 -11.27 10.52
CA GLY A 111 -14.57 -12.55 9.81
C GLY A 111 -14.89 -13.74 10.71
N GLY A 112 -15.71 -13.53 11.77
CA GLY A 112 -16.08 -14.59 12.70
C GLY A 112 -15.10 -14.85 13.84
N LEU A 113 -14.00 -14.07 13.97
CA LEU A 113 -13.06 -14.19 15.10
C LEU A 113 -13.69 -13.92 16.47
N ARG A 114 -14.82 -13.22 16.50
CA ARG A 114 -15.57 -12.98 17.72
C ARG A 114 -16.67 -14.01 17.86
N SER A 115 -16.66 -14.73 18.98
CA SER A 115 -17.63 -15.79 19.28
C SER A 115 -19.03 -15.26 19.61
N THR A 116 -19.14 -13.97 19.96
CA THR A 116 -20.41 -13.29 20.27
C THR A 116 -20.41 -11.89 19.68
N PHE A 117 -21.60 -11.33 19.46
CA PHE A 117 -21.80 -9.97 19.00
C PHE A 117 -21.15 -8.93 19.92
N GLU A 118 -21.12 -9.18 21.23
CA GLU A 118 -20.54 -8.29 22.25
C GLU A 118 -19.07 -8.59 22.56
N ALA A 119 -18.41 -9.48 21.80
CA ALA A 119 -17.01 -9.82 22.06
C ALA A 119 -16.12 -8.58 21.96
N ARG A 120 -15.36 -8.32 23.03
CA ARG A 120 -14.48 -7.15 23.13
C ARG A 120 -13.17 -7.39 22.38
N GLY A 121 -12.68 -6.33 21.74
CA GLY A 121 -11.29 -6.21 21.29
C GLY A 121 -10.52 -5.30 22.22
N TYR A 122 -9.22 -5.48 22.24
CA TYR A 122 -8.29 -4.70 23.05
C TYR A 122 -7.18 -4.14 22.18
N THR A 123 -6.85 -2.88 22.39
CA THR A 123 -5.64 -2.27 21.84
C THR A 123 -4.52 -2.37 22.85
N TYR A 124 -3.30 -2.61 22.34
CA TYR A 124 -2.09 -2.61 23.15
C TYR A 124 -1.06 -1.71 22.52
N TRP A 125 -0.43 -0.87 23.36
CA TRP A 125 0.63 0.02 22.90
C TRP A 125 1.77 -0.78 22.25
N ASP A 126 2.11 -0.39 21.03
CA ASP A 126 3.33 -0.82 20.35
C ASP A 126 4.45 0.16 20.73
N TYR A 127 5.25 -0.19 21.73
CA TYR A 127 6.34 0.64 22.20
C TYR A 127 7.58 0.65 21.29
N SER A 128 7.56 -0.05 20.17
CA SER A 128 8.53 0.09 19.09
C SER A 128 8.21 1.25 18.13
N SER A 129 6.98 1.82 18.22
CA SER A 129 6.55 3.03 17.53
C SER A 129 6.43 4.22 18.46
N PHE A 130 6.76 5.42 17.93
CA PHE A 130 6.72 6.64 18.75
C PHE A 130 5.29 7.18 18.86
N VAL A 131 4.96 7.59 20.11
CA VAL A 131 3.72 8.31 20.41
C VAL A 131 3.83 9.72 19.85
N PHE A 132 2.74 10.23 19.30
CA PHE A 132 2.72 11.54 18.65
C PHE A 132 1.46 12.34 18.99
N VAL A 133 1.52 13.66 18.79
CA VAL A 133 0.37 14.54 18.90
C VAL A 133 -0.10 14.96 17.52
N ARG A 134 -1.41 14.82 17.30
CA ARG A 134 -2.10 15.28 16.11
C ARG A 134 -3.44 15.90 16.51
N ASP A 135 -3.71 17.12 16.04
CA ASP A 135 -4.96 17.85 16.35
C ASP A 135 -5.27 17.92 17.86
N GLU A 136 -4.27 18.21 18.67
CA GLU A 136 -4.39 18.32 20.14
C GLU A 136 -4.85 17.01 20.82
N VAL A 137 -4.61 15.85 20.16
CA VAL A 137 -4.85 14.50 20.69
C VAL A 137 -3.54 13.74 20.77
N LEU A 138 -3.28 13.10 21.92
CA LEU A 138 -2.16 12.18 22.08
C LEU A 138 -2.49 10.84 21.41
N CYS A 139 -1.81 10.50 20.33
CA CYS A 139 -1.99 9.27 19.58
C CYS A 139 -0.93 8.23 19.98
N ILE A 140 -1.40 7.06 20.44
CA ILE A 140 -0.58 5.94 20.91
C ILE A 140 -0.64 4.83 19.87
N PRO A 141 0.42 4.61 19.06
CA PRO A 141 0.44 3.52 18.10
C PRO A 141 0.22 2.17 18.77
N SER A 142 -0.72 1.40 18.28
CA SER A 142 -1.20 0.19 18.97
C SER A 142 -1.50 -0.94 17.98
N ILE A 143 -1.45 -2.17 18.48
CA ILE A 143 -2.05 -3.35 17.85
C ILE A 143 -3.46 -3.55 18.41
N PHE A 144 -4.31 -4.23 17.65
CA PHE A 144 -5.69 -4.51 18.05
C PHE A 144 -5.94 -6.02 17.98
N ILE A 145 -6.31 -6.61 19.12
CA ILE A 145 -6.52 -8.05 19.25
C ILE A 145 -7.89 -8.38 19.84
N SER A 146 -8.40 -9.57 19.51
CA SER A 146 -9.63 -10.11 20.08
C SER A 146 -9.46 -10.50 21.55
N TYR A 147 -10.58 -10.80 22.21
CA TYR A 147 -10.57 -11.36 23.57
C TYR A 147 -9.75 -12.67 23.66
N ASN A 148 -9.75 -13.48 22.59
CA ASN A 148 -9.04 -14.76 22.53
C ASN A 148 -7.57 -14.62 22.11
N GLY A 149 -7.10 -13.40 21.75
CA GLY A 149 -5.72 -13.13 21.39
C GLY A 149 -5.44 -13.09 19.88
N GLU A 150 -6.44 -13.32 19.03
CA GLU A 150 -6.26 -13.21 17.58
C GLU A 150 -6.14 -11.75 17.14
N SER A 151 -5.33 -11.52 16.13
CA SER A 151 -5.10 -10.21 15.52
C SER A 151 -6.32 -9.72 14.74
N LEU A 152 -6.87 -8.58 15.14
CA LEU A 152 -7.97 -7.88 14.47
C LEU A 152 -7.48 -6.68 13.66
N ASP A 153 -6.18 -6.55 13.46
CA ASP A 153 -5.53 -5.45 12.77
C ASP A 153 -4.54 -5.92 11.71
N LYS A 154 -3.93 -4.96 11.03
CA LYS A 154 -2.90 -5.18 10.01
C LYS A 154 -1.49 -5.21 10.62
N LYS A 155 -1.28 -4.54 11.77
CA LYS A 155 0.04 -4.30 12.36
C LYS A 155 0.54 -5.50 13.18
N GLY A 156 -0.34 -6.20 13.91
CA GLY A 156 0.04 -7.37 14.69
C GLY A 156 0.78 -8.44 13.88
N PRO A 157 0.24 -8.90 12.72
CA PRO A 157 0.96 -9.82 11.83
C PRO A 157 2.25 -9.24 11.26
N LEU A 158 2.31 -7.93 10.98
CA LEU A 158 3.52 -7.26 10.52
C LEU A 158 4.66 -7.42 11.54
N LEU A 159 4.40 -7.10 12.80
CA LEU A 159 5.41 -7.24 13.88
C LEU A 159 5.88 -8.69 14.04
N LYS A 160 4.96 -9.65 13.98
CA LYS A 160 5.32 -11.09 14.02
C LYS A 160 6.20 -11.49 12.85
N SER A 161 5.90 -11.01 11.62
CA SER A 161 6.69 -11.29 10.42
C SER A 161 8.07 -10.66 10.46
N MET A 162 8.18 -9.44 11.02
CA MET A 162 9.46 -8.76 11.22
C MET A 162 10.36 -9.55 12.18
N LYS A 163 9.78 -10.07 13.25
CA LYS A 163 10.50 -10.94 14.18
C LYS A 163 10.97 -12.20 13.48
N TYR A 164 10.11 -12.88 12.74
CA TYR A 164 10.43 -14.11 12.02
C TYR A 164 11.59 -13.90 11.02
N VAL A 165 11.54 -12.87 10.17
CA VAL A 165 12.63 -12.60 9.21
C VAL A 165 13.90 -12.16 9.92
N SER A 166 13.80 -11.40 11.02
CA SER A 166 14.96 -11.01 11.83
C SER A 166 15.69 -12.21 12.39
N GLU A 167 14.98 -13.16 13.01
CA GLU A 167 15.54 -14.38 13.56
C GLU A 167 16.26 -15.21 12.50
N LYS A 168 15.60 -15.46 11.35
CA LYS A 168 16.17 -16.30 10.28
C LYS A 168 17.36 -15.65 9.59
N ALA A 169 17.28 -14.35 9.29
CA ALA A 169 18.38 -13.65 8.65
C ALA A 169 19.58 -13.47 9.59
N THR A 170 19.36 -13.23 10.88
CA THR A 170 20.42 -13.16 11.88
C THR A 170 21.10 -14.52 12.04
N GLU A 171 20.35 -15.61 12.12
CA GLU A 171 20.91 -16.97 12.20
C GLU A 171 21.79 -17.26 10.98
N LEU A 172 21.32 -16.95 9.75
CA LEU A 172 22.10 -17.17 8.54
C LEU A 172 23.39 -16.35 8.54
N LEU A 173 23.33 -15.05 8.89
CA LEU A 173 24.52 -14.20 8.96
C LEU A 173 25.54 -14.72 9.99
N ASN A 174 25.08 -15.17 11.18
CA ASN A 174 25.96 -15.77 12.18
C ASN A 174 26.59 -17.07 11.68
N VAL A 175 25.85 -17.93 10.97
CA VAL A 175 26.39 -19.14 10.33
C VAL A 175 27.46 -18.80 9.27
N LEU A 176 27.30 -17.70 8.56
CA LEU A 176 28.28 -17.19 7.59
C LEU A 176 29.50 -16.53 8.26
N GLY A 177 29.53 -16.40 9.60
CA GLY A 177 30.65 -15.87 10.37
C GLY A 177 30.55 -14.40 10.75
N TYR A 178 29.38 -13.77 10.57
CA TYR A 178 29.10 -12.41 11.06
C TYR A 178 28.55 -12.48 12.52
N GLU A 179 29.36 -12.98 13.46
CA GLU A 179 28.93 -13.32 14.84
C GLU A 179 28.57 -12.09 15.71
N ASP A 180 28.98 -10.89 15.30
CA ASP A 180 28.67 -9.59 15.91
C ASP A 180 27.24 -9.13 15.60
N VAL A 181 26.61 -9.62 14.54
CA VAL A 181 25.21 -9.33 14.19
C VAL A 181 24.26 -9.96 15.22
N LYS A 182 23.45 -9.12 15.86
CA LYS A 182 22.46 -9.56 16.85
C LYS A 182 21.02 -9.42 16.36
N LYS A 183 20.80 -8.55 15.39
CA LYS A 183 19.47 -8.29 14.83
C LYS A 183 19.57 -7.89 13.35
N VAL A 184 18.66 -8.42 12.54
CA VAL A 184 18.42 -7.92 11.16
C VAL A 184 17.04 -7.26 11.15
N THR A 185 16.95 -6.06 10.63
CA THR A 185 15.71 -5.29 10.57
C THR A 185 15.27 -5.14 9.10
N PRO A 186 14.03 -5.52 8.76
CA PRO A 186 13.49 -5.18 7.46
C PRO A 186 13.25 -3.67 7.37
N MET A 187 13.72 -3.06 6.29
CA MET A 187 13.65 -1.63 6.01
C MET A 187 12.80 -1.39 4.78
N VAL A 188 12.03 -0.31 4.78
CA VAL A 188 11.23 0.06 3.61
C VAL A 188 11.18 1.57 3.40
N GLY A 189 11.18 1.97 2.13
CA GLY A 189 10.82 3.31 1.67
C GLY A 189 9.54 3.22 0.84
N LEU A 190 8.52 4.00 1.19
CA LEU A 190 7.22 3.98 0.55
C LEU A 190 7.01 5.26 -0.25
N GLU A 191 6.89 5.15 -1.56
CA GLU A 191 6.62 6.27 -2.48
C GLU A 191 5.10 6.41 -2.64
N GLN A 192 4.54 7.53 -2.18
CA GLN A 192 3.09 7.75 -2.18
C GLN A 192 2.67 8.60 -3.35
N GLU A 193 2.02 7.99 -4.34
CA GLU A 193 1.35 8.72 -5.42
C GLU A 193 -0.06 9.15 -5.03
N TYR A 194 -0.52 10.28 -5.60
CA TYR A 194 -1.86 10.84 -5.34
C TYR A 194 -2.27 11.82 -6.44
N PHE A 195 -3.59 12.05 -6.56
CA PHE A 195 -4.15 13.11 -7.41
C PHE A 195 -4.70 14.26 -6.57
N LEU A 196 -4.68 15.44 -7.14
CA LEU A 196 -5.38 16.63 -6.63
C LEU A 196 -6.47 17.06 -7.59
N VAL A 197 -7.63 17.39 -7.06
CA VAL A 197 -8.76 17.97 -7.80
C VAL A 197 -9.26 19.18 -7.05
N ASP A 198 -9.64 20.24 -7.75
CA ASP A 198 -10.27 21.38 -7.12
C ASP A 198 -11.53 20.97 -6.37
N ARG A 199 -11.60 21.34 -5.09
CA ARG A 199 -12.66 20.91 -4.17
C ARG A 199 -14.08 21.28 -4.65
N PRO A 200 -14.35 22.44 -5.26
CA PRO A 200 -15.67 22.75 -5.83
C PRO A 200 -16.08 21.77 -6.93
N LEU A 201 -15.16 21.32 -7.78
CA LEU A 201 -15.43 20.33 -8.83
C LEU A 201 -15.63 18.93 -8.22
N TYR A 202 -14.76 18.52 -7.29
CA TYR A 202 -14.90 17.28 -6.55
C TYR A 202 -16.27 17.13 -5.88
N LYS A 203 -16.79 18.20 -5.24
CA LYS A 203 -18.10 18.17 -4.58
C LYS A 203 -19.28 17.98 -5.53
N GLN A 204 -19.12 18.25 -6.82
CA GLN A 204 -20.13 18.05 -7.83
C GLN A 204 -20.08 16.64 -8.44
N ARG A 205 -19.04 15.84 -8.13
CA ARG A 205 -18.85 14.47 -8.61
C ARG A 205 -19.10 13.50 -7.46
N MET A 206 -20.33 13.00 -7.36
CA MET A 206 -20.72 12.08 -6.30
C MET A 206 -19.93 10.77 -6.35
N ASP A 207 -19.59 10.28 -7.53
CA ASP A 207 -18.72 9.12 -7.72
C ASP A 207 -17.34 9.33 -7.09
N LEU A 208 -16.66 10.45 -7.35
CA LEU A 208 -15.40 10.77 -6.68
C LEU A 208 -15.54 10.84 -5.15
N MET A 209 -16.65 11.41 -4.66
CA MET A 209 -16.89 11.56 -3.22
C MET A 209 -17.14 10.23 -2.51
N LEU A 210 -17.88 9.33 -3.13
CA LEU A 210 -18.31 8.08 -2.50
C LEU A 210 -17.38 6.90 -2.82
N THR A 211 -16.92 6.77 -4.06
CA THR A 211 -16.12 5.64 -4.50
C THR A 211 -14.63 5.96 -4.65
N GLY A 212 -14.25 7.23 -4.62
CA GLY A 212 -12.87 7.70 -4.82
C GLY A 212 -12.44 7.76 -6.28
N ARG A 213 -13.29 7.32 -7.23
CA ARG A 213 -13.04 7.35 -8.68
C ARG A 213 -14.23 7.84 -9.47
N THR A 214 -13.97 8.30 -10.68
CA THR A 214 -15.05 8.57 -11.64
C THR A 214 -15.60 7.24 -12.20
N LEU A 215 -16.91 7.03 -12.11
CA LEU A 215 -17.57 5.86 -12.68
C LEU A 215 -17.78 6.02 -14.19
N PHE A 216 -17.84 7.26 -14.66
CA PHE A 216 -17.88 7.63 -16.08
C PHE A 216 -17.19 8.98 -16.28
N GLY A 217 -16.75 9.26 -17.50
CA GLY A 217 -16.09 10.49 -17.93
C GLY A 217 -15.38 10.26 -19.26
N HIS A 218 -15.66 11.11 -20.24
CA HIS A 218 -14.97 11.07 -21.53
C HIS A 218 -13.54 11.57 -21.37
N ALA A 219 -12.58 10.89 -22.02
CA ALA A 219 -11.19 11.31 -22.05
C ALA A 219 -11.04 12.77 -22.49
N ALA A 220 -10.17 13.51 -21.81
CA ALA A 220 -9.84 14.87 -22.21
C ALA A 220 -9.21 14.89 -23.61
N PRO A 221 -9.37 15.98 -24.38
CA PRO A 221 -8.69 16.13 -25.67
C PRO A 221 -7.17 16.05 -25.58
N LYS A 222 -6.60 16.45 -24.46
CA LYS A 222 -5.19 16.26 -24.10
C LYS A 222 -5.11 15.32 -22.91
N GLY A 223 -4.30 14.25 -23.04
CA GLY A 223 -3.97 13.30 -21.97
C GLY A 223 -2.52 13.48 -21.52
N GLN A 224 -1.68 12.51 -21.79
CA GLN A 224 -0.27 12.42 -21.36
C GLN A 224 0.73 12.48 -22.54
N GLU A 225 0.29 12.87 -23.73
CA GLU A 225 0.99 12.68 -25.01
C GLU A 225 2.37 13.33 -25.07
N PHE A 226 2.65 14.33 -24.26
CA PHE A 226 3.91 15.07 -24.29
C PHE A 226 4.76 14.87 -23.02
N ASP A 227 4.29 14.12 -22.06
CA ASP A 227 4.92 13.97 -20.73
C ASP A 227 5.24 15.32 -20.06
N ASP A 228 4.55 16.38 -20.49
CA ASP A 228 4.82 17.77 -20.11
C ASP A 228 4.40 18.09 -18.66
N HIS A 229 3.63 17.23 -18.03
CA HIS A 229 3.37 17.33 -16.60
C HIS A 229 4.56 16.74 -15.80
N TYR A 230 5.03 15.54 -16.15
CA TYR A 230 6.15 14.88 -15.48
C TYR A 230 7.45 15.71 -15.58
N PHE A 231 7.76 16.23 -16.77
CA PHE A 231 8.94 17.08 -17.01
C PHE A 231 8.69 18.57 -16.77
N GLY A 232 7.50 18.94 -16.29
CA GLY A 232 7.11 20.32 -16.01
C GLY A 232 7.50 20.80 -14.61
N ALA A 233 7.39 22.10 -14.39
CA ALA A 233 7.50 22.68 -13.06
C ALA A 233 6.26 22.35 -12.22
N ILE A 234 6.45 22.17 -10.91
CA ILE A 234 5.32 22.01 -9.98
C ILE A 234 4.48 23.30 -10.00
N PRO A 235 3.15 23.22 -10.22
CA PRO A 235 2.29 24.39 -10.22
C PRO A 235 2.35 25.15 -8.89
N THR A 236 2.41 26.47 -8.92
CA THR A 236 2.65 27.31 -7.72
C THR A 236 1.67 27.02 -6.57
N ARG A 237 0.39 26.81 -6.88
CA ARG A 237 -0.61 26.48 -5.86
C ARG A 237 -0.38 25.09 -5.26
N VAL A 238 0.06 24.13 -6.06
CA VAL A 238 0.42 22.79 -5.59
C VAL A 238 1.70 22.85 -4.75
N GLN A 239 2.69 23.65 -5.15
CA GLN A 239 3.90 23.84 -4.36
C GLN A 239 3.61 24.40 -2.95
N ALA A 240 2.64 25.32 -2.83
CA ALA A 240 2.22 25.83 -1.52
C ALA A 240 1.58 24.73 -0.65
N PHE A 241 0.76 23.87 -1.26
CA PHE A 241 0.20 22.68 -0.62
C PHE A 241 1.29 21.71 -0.16
N MET A 242 2.21 21.33 -1.05
CA MET A 242 3.32 20.41 -0.75
C MET A 242 4.20 20.92 0.39
N LYS A 243 4.48 22.24 0.40
CA LYS A 243 5.23 22.88 1.48
C LYS A 243 4.56 22.68 2.85
N GLU A 244 3.25 22.91 2.96
CA GLU A 244 2.52 22.70 4.23
C GLU A 244 2.48 21.23 4.60
N VAL A 245 2.28 20.32 3.63
CA VAL A 245 2.37 18.87 3.86
C VAL A 245 3.71 18.50 4.48
N ASN A 246 4.83 18.96 3.90
CA ASN A 246 6.16 18.70 4.43
C ASN A 246 6.34 19.24 5.85
N GLU A 247 5.88 20.46 6.13
CA GLU A 247 5.99 21.08 7.45
C GLU A 247 5.22 20.26 8.51
N GLU A 248 4.02 19.77 8.20
CA GLU A 248 3.25 18.93 9.11
C GLU A 248 3.90 17.54 9.30
N LEU A 249 4.41 16.92 8.25
CA LEU A 249 5.11 15.64 8.32
C LEU A 249 6.42 15.74 9.10
N TRP A 250 7.21 16.82 8.92
CA TRP A 250 8.45 17.03 9.68
C TRP A 250 8.18 17.21 11.18
N LYS A 251 7.10 17.88 11.59
CA LYS A 251 6.69 17.95 13.01
C LYS A 251 6.43 16.56 13.60
N LEU A 252 5.93 15.63 12.77
CA LEU A 252 5.70 14.23 13.15
C LEU A 252 6.96 13.35 13.02
N GLY A 253 8.15 13.95 12.77
CA GLY A 253 9.41 13.21 12.65
C GLY A 253 9.52 12.37 11.36
N ILE A 254 8.69 12.64 10.36
CA ILE A 254 8.71 11.95 9.08
C ILE A 254 9.64 12.68 8.13
N TYR A 255 10.67 11.99 7.64
CA TYR A 255 11.63 12.53 6.69
C TYR A 255 11.05 12.59 5.25
N ALA A 256 9.94 13.32 5.05
CA ALA A 256 9.43 13.62 3.71
C ALA A 256 10.51 14.41 2.95
N LYS A 257 11.05 13.84 1.87
CA LYS A 257 12.26 14.34 1.22
C LYS A 257 12.07 14.71 -0.23
N THR A 258 11.36 13.90 -1.00
CA THR A 258 11.19 14.09 -2.43
C THR A 258 9.72 14.31 -2.74
N GLU A 259 9.45 15.28 -3.59
CA GLU A 259 8.13 15.57 -4.15
C GLU A 259 8.29 15.96 -5.61
N HIS A 260 7.42 15.48 -6.47
CA HIS A 260 7.44 15.82 -7.89
C HIS A 260 6.10 15.59 -8.58
N ASN A 261 5.99 16.09 -9.82
CA ASN A 261 4.88 15.76 -10.70
C ASN A 261 5.00 14.33 -11.21
N GLU A 262 3.89 13.62 -11.30
CA GLU A 262 3.76 12.34 -11.99
C GLU A 262 3.30 12.53 -13.45
N VAL A 263 3.21 11.41 -14.20
CA VAL A 263 2.95 11.44 -15.64
C VAL A 263 1.55 11.97 -15.95
N ALA A 264 0.54 11.54 -15.18
CA ALA A 264 -0.82 12.00 -15.40
C ALA A 264 -1.02 13.47 -14.93
N PRO A 265 -1.82 14.28 -15.64
CA PRO A 265 -2.14 15.62 -15.19
C PRO A 265 -2.77 15.60 -13.78
N MET A 266 -2.36 16.54 -12.95
CA MET A 266 -2.76 16.66 -11.53
C MET A 266 -2.41 15.45 -10.66
N GLN A 267 -1.47 14.61 -11.09
CA GLN A 267 -0.89 13.52 -10.29
C GLN A 267 0.49 13.92 -9.76
N PHE A 268 0.76 13.54 -8.52
CA PHE A 268 1.98 13.90 -7.80
C PHE A 268 2.45 12.72 -6.93
N GLU A 269 3.72 12.78 -6.53
CA GLU A 269 4.33 11.79 -5.62
C GLU A 269 5.03 12.48 -4.45
N LEU A 270 5.02 11.80 -3.31
CA LEU A 270 5.80 12.11 -2.13
C LEU A 270 6.56 10.86 -1.67
N ALA A 271 7.89 10.98 -1.55
CA ALA A 271 8.76 9.92 -1.11
C ALA A 271 9.53 10.32 0.17
N PRO A 272 9.29 9.64 1.32
CA PRO A 272 10.09 9.79 2.52
C PRO A 272 11.40 8.98 2.44
N LEU A 273 12.35 9.27 3.33
CA LEU A 273 13.48 8.38 3.55
C LEU A 273 13.01 7.03 4.10
N PHE A 274 13.70 5.96 3.69
CA PHE A 274 13.44 4.61 4.20
C PHE A 274 13.77 4.50 5.69
N CYS A 275 13.03 3.66 6.39
CA CYS A 275 13.27 3.33 7.81
C CYS A 275 12.75 1.91 8.12
N ASP A 276 12.80 1.52 9.39
CA ASP A 276 12.18 0.29 9.89
C ASP A 276 10.75 0.13 9.36
N VAL A 277 10.41 -1.08 8.89
CA VAL A 277 9.12 -1.35 8.23
C VAL A 277 7.92 -0.96 9.10
N ASN A 278 7.96 -1.23 10.42
CA ASN A 278 6.88 -0.86 11.32
C ASN A 278 6.67 0.65 11.36
N ILE A 279 7.77 1.40 11.52
CA ILE A 279 7.75 2.86 11.54
C ILE A 279 7.30 3.42 10.18
N ALA A 280 7.84 2.91 9.08
CA ALA A 280 7.51 3.37 7.73
C ALA A 280 6.01 3.17 7.39
N VAL A 281 5.43 2.06 7.83
CA VAL A 281 4.01 1.77 7.62
C VAL A 281 3.13 2.73 8.43
N ASP A 282 3.45 3.00 9.69
CA ASP A 282 2.74 4.00 10.49
C ASP A 282 2.87 5.41 9.88
N GLN A 283 4.09 5.78 9.47
CA GLN A 283 4.34 7.05 8.80
C GLN A 283 3.55 7.20 7.51
N ASN A 284 3.42 6.13 6.72
CA ASN A 284 2.63 6.18 5.50
C ASN A 284 1.12 6.39 5.77
N GLN A 285 0.57 5.80 6.84
CA GLN A 285 -0.81 6.09 7.25
C GLN A 285 -0.98 7.58 7.60
N LEU A 286 0.00 8.17 8.30
CA LEU A 286 0.00 9.60 8.62
C LEU A 286 0.16 10.47 7.37
N ILE A 287 1.02 10.08 6.42
CA ILE A 287 1.17 10.76 5.12
C ILE A 287 -0.18 10.82 4.39
N MET A 288 -0.87 9.70 4.27
CA MET A 288 -2.18 9.65 3.60
C MET A 288 -3.23 10.53 4.29
N ASP A 289 -3.23 10.61 5.61
CA ASP A 289 -4.12 11.47 6.38
C ASP A 289 -3.78 12.95 6.20
N ILE A 290 -2.51 13.32 6.35
CA ILE A 290 -2.03 14.70 6.21
C ILE A 290 -2.25 15.23 4.78
N LEU A 291 -1.99 14.42 3.75
CA LEU A 291 -2.27 14.80 2.35
C LEU A 291 -3.73 15.23 2.18
N LYS A 292 -4.68 14.45 2.69
CA LYS A 292 -6.12 14.78 2.61
C LYS A 292 -6.48 16.05 3.39
N ARG A 293 -5.95 16.19 4.61
CA ARG A 293 -6.25 17.34 5.50
C ARG A 293 -5.70 18.65 4.95
N VAL A 294 -4.45 18.64 4.51
CA VAL A 294 -3.80 19.83 3.95
C VAL A 294 -4.40 20.18 2.59
N ALA A 295 -4.73 19.18 1.75
CA ALA A 295 -5.47 19.43 0.50
C ALA A 295 -6.77 20.19 0.76
N HIS A 296 -7.51 19.80 1.79
CA HIS A 296 -8.74 20.52 2.16
C HIS A 296 -8.49 21.99 2.49
N LYS A 297 -7.43 22.32 3.24
CA LYS A 297 -7.07 23.71 3.58
C LYS A 297 -6.72 24.52 2.33
N HIS A 298 -6.07 23.91 1.34
CA HIS A 298 -5.67 24.54 0.08
C HIS A 298 -6.77 24.55 -1.00
N GLY A 299 -7.99 24.13 -0.66
CA GLY A 299 -9.12 24.09 -1.59
C GLY A 299 -9.05 22.95 -2.61
N TYR A 300 -8.27 21.91 -2.31
CA TYR A 300 -8.21 20.66 -3.07
C TYR A 300 -8.93 19.52 -2.39
N ALA A 301 -9.22 18.47 -3.14
CA ALA A 301 -9.45 17.12 -2.68
C ALA A 301 -8.25 16.25 -3.10
N CYS A 302 -7.64 15.53 -2.17
CA CYS A 302 -6.60 14.55 -2.45
C CYS A 302 -7.25 13.17 -2.69
N LEU A 303 -7.02 12.61 -3.87
CA LEU A 303 -7.52 11.30 -4.25
C LEU A 303 -6.40 10.27 -4.12
N LEU A 304 -6.64 9.26 -3.30
CA LEU A 304 -5.72 8.13 -3.09
C LEU A 304 -6.21 6.84 -3.78
N HIS A 305 -7.33 6.89 -4.49
CA HIS A 305 -7.79 5.74 -5.26
C HIS A 305 -6.79 5.40 -6.37
N GLU A 306 -6.60 4.12 -6.66
CA GLU A 306 -5.60 3.62 -7.61
C GLU A 306 -5.86 4.05 -9.05
N LYS A 307 -7.12 4.29 -9.41
CA LYS A 307 -7.52 4.72 -10.75
C LYS A 307 -8.67 5.73 -10.70
N PRO A 308 -8.43 6.97 -10.25
CA PRO A 308 -9.51 7.96 -10.10
C PRO A 308 -10.08 8.40 -11.45
N PHE A 309 -9.29 8.34 -12.51
CA PHE A 309 -9.70 8.72 -13.87
C PHE A 309 -9.33 7.63 -14.87
N ASN A 310 -10.24 7.37 -15.82
CA ASN A 310 -9.95 6.51 -16.96
C ASN A 310 -9.00 7.23 -17.95
N SER A 311 -8.34 6.47 -18.83
CA SER A 311 -7.52 6.94 -19.95
C SER A 311 -6.19 7.62 -19.58
N ILE A 312 -5.86 7.79 -18.30
CA ILE A 312 -4.57 8.30 -17.81
C ILE A 312 -4.00 7.34 -16.76
N ASN A 313 -2.74 7.53 -16.35
CA ASN A 313 -2.10 6.68 -15.36
C ASN A 313 -2.89 6.62 -14.04
N GLY A 314 -2.78 5.50 -13.36
CA GLY A 314 -3.25 5.32 -11.99
C GLY A 314 -2.15 5.60 -10.98
N SER A 315 -2.51 5.57 -9.69
CA SER A 315 -1.59 5.78 -8.57
C SER A 315 -1.26 4.49 -7.85
N GLY A 316 0.01 4.27 -7.59
CA GLY A 316 0.54 3.18 -6.80
C GLY A 316 1.23 3.66 -5.53
N LYS A 317 1.88 2.71 -4.90
CA LYS A 317 2.77 2.91 -3.77
C LYS A 317 3.94 1.96 -3.93
N HIS A 318 5.09 2.47 -4.40
CA HIS A 318 6.25 1.63 -4.55
C HIS A 318 6.86 1.29 -3.20
N ASN A 319 7.10 0.01 -2.97
CA ASN A 319 7.60 -0.55 -1.71
C ASN A 319 9.06 -0.98 -1.89
N ASN A 320 9.99 -0.10 -1.54
CA ASN A 320 11.43 -0.33 -1.62
C ASN A 320 11.90 -1.10 -0.38
N TYR A 321 12.10 -2.40 -0.51
CA TYR A 321 12.34 -3.35 0.58
C TYR A 321 13.80 -3.80 0.66
N SER A 322 14.39 -3.80 1.87
CA SER A 322 15.71 -4.37 2.14
C SER A 322 15.79 -4.94 3.56
N LEU A 323 16.86 -5.69 3.83
CA LEU A 323 17.17 -6.27 5.15
C LEU A 323 18.53 -5.74 5.62
N VAL A 324 18.56 -5.07 6.78
CA VAL A 324 19.77 -4.42 7.29
C VAL A 324 20.08 -4.90 8.71
N SER A 325 21.33 -5.31 8.96
CA SER A 325 21.78 -5.71 10.29
C SER A 325 22.00 -4.51 11.21
N ASP A 326 22.02 -4.75 12.52
CA ASP A 326 22.40 -3.78 13.54
C ASP A 326 23.87 -3.32 13.46
N THR A 327 24.70 -4.04 12.67
CA THR A 327 26.09 -3.66 12.32
C THR A 327 26.18 -2.86 11.01
N GLY A 328 25.06 -2.58 10.34
CA GLY A 328 24.99 -1.80 9.11
C GLY A 328 25.14 -2.60 7.81
N ILE A 329 25.15 -3.94 7.85
CA ILE A 329 25.19 -4.78 6.66
C ILE A 329 23.81 -4.80 6.01
N ASN A 330 23.69 -4.27 4.78
CA ASN A 330 22.55 -4.55 3.92
C ASN A 330 22.81 -5.86 3.16
N VAL A 331 21.95 -6.87 3.34
CA VAL A 331 22.15 -8.19 2.74
C VAL A 331 21.97 -8.18 1.22
N PHE A 332 21.28 -7.18 0.68
CA PHE A 332 21.10 -6.97 -0.76
C PHE A 332 22.13 -6.00 -1.37
N ASP A 333 23.20 -5.67 -0.63
CA ASP A 333 24.36 -4.97 -1.17
C ASP A 333 25.43 -5.99 -1.56
N ALA A 334 25.82 -5.96 -2.84
CA ALA A 334 26.81 -6.88 -3.38
C ALA A 334 28.20 -6.75 -2.71
N GLY A 335 28.50 -5.56 -2.17
CA GLY A 335 29.81 -5.29 -1.56
C GLY A 335 30.96 -5.27 -2.57
N LYS A 336 32.18 -5.46 -2.07
CA LYS A 336 33.42 -5.35 -2.88
C LYS A 336 34.30 -6.61 -2.84
N THR A 337 34.05 -7.50 -1.89
CA THR A 337 34.84 -8.74 -1.70
C THR A 337 34.08 -9.95 -2.24
N GLU A 338 34.79 -11.04 -2.51
CA GLU A 338 34.18 -12.31 -2.94
C GLU A 338 33.20 -12.85 -1.88
N GLU A 339 33.54 -12.72 -0.60
CA GLU A 339 32.67 -13.16 0.51
C GLU A 339 31.36 -12.35 0.57
N GLU A 340 31.42 -11.03 0.42
CA GLU A 340 30.26 -10.16 0.33
C GLU A 340 29.38 -10.46 -0.88
N ASN A 341 30.01 -10.71 -2.04
CA ASN A 341 29.29 -11.10 -3.27
C ASN A 341 28.56 -12.44 -3.10
N LEU A 342 29.16 -13.42 -2.45
CA LEU A 342 28.54 -14.73 -2.19
C LEU A 342 27.37 -14.59 -1.20
N ARG A 343 27.55 -13.79 -0.13
CA ARG A 343 26.45 -13.45 0.80
C ARG A 343 25.28 -12.81 0.04
N PHE A 344 25.57 -11.79 -0.77
CA PHE A 344 24.58 -11.09 -1.58
C PHE A 344 23.81 -12.05 -2.49
N LEU A 345 24.52 -12.86 -3.28
CA LEU A 345 23.90 -13.83 -4.19
C LEU A 345 23.06 -14.87 -3.45
N LEU A 346 23.47 -15.30 -2.26
CA LEU A 346 22.70 -16.20 -1.42
C LEU A 346 21.36 -15.56 -1.01
N PHE A 347 21.35 -14.33 -0.49
CA PHE A 347 20.13 -13.65 -0.10
C PHE A 347 19.23 -13.31 -1.29
N VAL A 348 19.79 -12.88 -2.42
CA VAL A 348 19.04 -12.68 -3.67
C VAL A 348 18.40 -13.98 -4.13
N SER A 349 19.13 -15.10 -4.08
CA SER A 349 18.58 -16.42 -4.43
C SER A 349 17.43 -16.83 -3.52
N CYS A 350 17.55 -16.59 -2.20
CA CYS A 350 16.45 -16.83 -1.26
C CYS A 350 15.21 -16.00 -1.62
N PHE A 351 15.40 -14.73 -1.97
CA PHE A 351 14.31 -13.84 -2.36
C PHE A 351 13.65 -14.26 -3.68
N VAL A 352 14.45 -14.61 -4.71
CA VAL A 352 13.92 -15.10 -5.99
C VAL A 352 13.10 -16.37 -5.80
N LYS A 353 13.62 -17.34 -5.04
CA LYS A 353 12.90 -18.57 -4.69
C LYS A 353 11.59 -18.27 -3.95
N ALA A 354 11.63 -17.36 -2.96
CA ALA A 354 10.47 -16.96 -2.19
C ALA A 354 9.33 -16.40 -3.07
N VAL A 355 9.68 -15.49 -3.97
CA VAL A 355 8.72 -14.85 -4.90
C VAL A 355 8.11 -15.87 -5.86
N ASP A 356 8.92 -16.79 -6.42
CA ASP A 356 8.41 -17.83 -7.34
C ASP A 356 7.59 -18.90 -6.62
N THR A 357 7.86 -19.15 -5.34
CA THR A 357 7.12 -20.15 -4.55
C THR A 357 5.76 -19.65 -4.09
N TYR A 358 5.64 -18.34 -3.78
CA TYR A 358 4.45 -17.72 -3.19
C TYR A 358 3.90 -16.52 -3.98
N PRO A 359 3.78 -16.60 -5.33
CA PRO A 359 3.31 -15.47 -6.13
C PRO A 359 1.87 -15.07 -5.79
N GLU A 360 1.02 -16.04 -5.39
CA GLU A 360 -0.36 -15.77 -5.00
C GLU A 360 -0.43 -14.91 -3.74
N LEU A 361 0.41 -15.18 -2.71
CA LEU A 361 0.45 -14.35 -1.50
C LEU A 361 0.88 -12.92 -1.80
N LEU A 362 1.87 -12.72 -2.69
CA LEU A 362 2.26 -11.39 -3.15
C LEU A 362 1.11 -10.69 -3.87
N ARG A 363 0.40 -11.39 -4.77
CA ARG A 363 -0.76 -10.82 -5.46
C ARG A 363 -1.89 -10.48 -4.50
N ILE A 364 -2.20 -11.35 -3.52
CA ILE A 364 -3.19 -11.07 -2.46
C ILE A 364 -2.79 -9.85 -1.64
N SER A 365 -1.51 -9.69 -1.34
CA SER A 365 -1.02 -8.57 -0.54
C SER A 365 -1.25 -7.21 -1.21
N ALA A 366 -1.35 -7.18 -2.53
CA ALA A 366 -1.70 -6.02 -3.34
C ALA A 366 -3.17 -6.02 -3.79
N ALA A 367 -4.00 -6.95 -3.28
CA ALA A 367 -5.41 -7.06 -3.65
C ALA A 367 -6.22 -5.90 -3.07
N ASN A 368 -6.84 -5.14 -3.97
CA ASN A 368 -7.75 -4.05 -3.67
C ASN A 368 -8.62 -3.81 -4.90
N PRO A 369 -9.95 -3.64 -4.78
CA PRO A 369 -10.84 -3.40 -5.92
C PRO A 369 -10.38 -2.25 -6.83
N GLY A 370 -9.87 -1.15 -6.24
CA GLY A 370 -9.32 -0.03 -7.00
C GLY A 370 -8.09 -0.41 -7.84
N ASN A 371 -7.28 -1.34 -7.36
CA ASN A 371 -6.07 -1.79 -8.04
C ASN A 371 -6.36 -2.68 -9.25
N ASP A 372 -7.53 -3.34 -9.30
CA ASP A 372 -7.96 -4.11 -10.47
C ASP A 372 -8.21 -3.22 -11.70
N PHE A 373 -8.55 -1.95 -11.48
CA PHE A 373 -8.68 -0.95 -12.56
C PHE A 373 -7.34 -0.35 -13.00
N ARG A 374 -6.28 -0.53 -12.21
CA ARG A 374 -4.94 0.01 -12.47
C ARG A 374 -4.01 -1.02 -13.12
N LEU A 375 -3.94 -2.24 -12.58
CA LEU A 375 -3.00 -3.27 -13.03
C LEU A 375 -3.26 -3.69 -14.47
N GLY A 376 -2.19 -3.77 -15.27
CA GLY A 376 -2.26 -4.12 -16.68
C GLY A 376 -2.82 -3.04 -17.61
N VAL A 377 -3.06 -1.83 -17.09
CA VAL A 377 -3.61 -0.69 -17.86
C VAL A 377 -2.64 0.49 -17.76
N ASN A 378 -2.45 1.18 -18.88
CA ASN A 378 -1.47 2.26 -19.05
C ASN A 378 -0.06 1.79 -18.65
N GLU A 379 0.63 2.46 -17.74
CA GLU A 379 1.99 2.14 -17.30
C GLU A 379 2.06 1.26 -16.05
N ALA A 380 0.98 0.57 -15.67
CA ALA A 380 0.98 -0.36 -14.55
C ALA A 380 1.26 -1.80 -15.00
N PRO A 381 2.11 -2.57 -14.26
CA PRO A 381 2.41 -3.95 -14.62
C PRO A 381 1.15 -4.83 -14.60
N PRO A 382 1.10 -5.89 -15.41
CA PRO A 382 0.03 -6.87 -15.33
C PRO A 382 0.05 -7.60 -13.98
N ALA A 383 -1.04 -8.28 -13.64
CA ALA A 383 -1.18 -9.03 -12.39
C ALA A 383 -0.37 -10.36 -12.37
N ILE A 384 0.79 -10.37 -13.02
CA ILE A 384 1.72 -11.49 -13.12
C ILE A 384 2.96 -11.14 -12.30
N ILE A 385 3.25 -11.92 -11.28
CA ILE A 385 4.46 -11.72 -10.47
C ILE A 385 5.68 -12.16 -11.27
N SER A 386 6.60 -11.22 -11.49
CA SER A 386 7.91 -11.46 -12.10
C SER A 386 8.96 -10.56 -11.48
N ILE A 387 10.25 -10.92 -11.63
CA ILE A 387 11.39 -10.20 -11.06
C ILE A 387 12.31 -9.73 -12.19
N PHE A 388 12.70 -8.46 -12.11
CA PHE A 388 13.80 -7.88 -12.86
C PHE A 388 15.03 -7.78 -11.95
N LEU A 389 16.16 -8.38 -12.32
CA LEU A 389 17.41 -8.32 -11.56
C LEU A 389 18.41 -7.30 -12.10
N GLY A 390 18.32 -6.98 -13.38
CA GLY A 390 19.25 -6.09 -14.09
C GLY A 390 20.56 -6.76 -14.50
N ASP A 391 21.21 -6.16 -15.49
CA ASP A 391 22.44 -6.70 -16.12
C ASP A 391 23.54 -7.02 -15.11
N PHE A 392 23.68 -6.23 -14.04
CA PHE A 392 24.73 -6.41 -13.04
C PHE A 392 24.61 -7.78 -12.32
N VAL A 393 23.40 -8.13 -11.88
CA VAL A 393 23.16 -9.41 -11.20
C VAL A 393 23.19 -10.55 -12.19
N ASP A 394 22.64 -10.37 -13.39
CA ASP A 394 22.67 -11.35 -14.46
C ASP A 394 24.11 -11.69 -14.87
N ASP A 395 25.00 -10.69 -15.05
CA ASP A 395 26.40 -10.86 -15.32
C ASP A 395 27.14 -11.63 -14.18
N MET A 396 26.81 -11.34 -12.90
CA MET A 396 27.38 -12.07 -11.76
C MET A 396 26.98 -13.54 -11.76
N ILE A 397 25.73 -13.85 -12.05
CA ILE A 397 25.21 -15.23 -12.10
C ILE A 397 25.85 -15.97 -13.28
N GLU A 398 25.91 -15.35 -14.46
CA GLU A 398 26.55 -15.93 -15.64
C GLU A 398 28.05 -16.21 -15.39
N SER A 399 28.74 -15.25 -14.77
CA SER A 399 30.16 -15.44 -14.38
C SER A 399 30.34 -16.62 -13.41
N LEU A 400 29.44 -16.75 -12.43
CA LEU A 400 29.44 -17.84 -11.45
C LEU A 400 29.17 -19.20 -12.12
N CYS A 401 28.27 -19.23 -13.11
CA CYS A 401 27.90 -20.45 -13.83
C CYS A 401 28.92 -20.87 -14.88
N SER A 402 29.51 -19.92 -15.63
CA SER A 402 30.41 -20.16 -16.75
C SER A 402 31.91 -20.10 -16.40
N GLY A 403 32.26 -19.50 -15.26
CA GLY A 403 33.66 -19.26 -14.86
C GLY A 403 34.36 -18.17 -15.67
N LYS A 404 33.66 -17.40 -16.51
CA LYS A 404 34.23 -16.33 -17.33
C LYS A 404 34.04 -14.97 -16.64
N LYS A 405 35.11 -14.18 -16.57
CA LYS A 405 35.06 -12.80 -16.09
C LYS A 405 35.02 -11.84 -17.29
N ASP A 406 33.86 -11.35 -17.67
CA ASP A 406 33.74 -10.23 -18.60
C ASP A 406 33.40 -8.93 -17.82
N LYS A 407 34.35 -7.98 -17.86
CA LYS A 407 34.09 -6.60 -17.40
C LYS A 407 33.59 -5.79 -18.59
N LYS A 408 32.31 -5.47 -18.61
CA LYS A 408 31.77 -4.42 -19.52
C LYS A 408 31.92 -3.07 -18.85
N ASP A 409 32.93 -2.29 -19.25
CA ASP A 409 33.03 -0.87 -18.93
C ASP A 409 32.16 -0.05 -19.92
N LEU A 410 31.38 0.92 -19.42
CA LEU A 410 30.86 2.00 -20.25
C LEU A 410 32.06 2.82 -20.72
N GLY A 411 32.42 2.72 -21.98
CA GLY A 411 33.57 3.42 -22.56
C GLY A 411 33.50 4.95 -22.36
N ASN A 412 34.66 5.63 -22.52
CA ASN A 412 34.75 7.09 -22.49
C ASN A 412 33.78 7.74 -23.49
N ILE A 413 32.73 8.39 -22.96
CA ILE A 413 31.88 9.24 -23.80
C ILE A 413 32.63 10.55 -23.97
N ALA A 414 33.03 10.86 -25.24
CA ALA A 414 33.81 12.04 -25.54
C ALA A 414 33.15 13.33 -24.99
N GLY A 415 33.90 14.08 -24.18
CA GLY A 415 33.47 15.36 -23.61
C GLY A 415 32.75 15.28 -22.24
N LEU A 416 32.56 14.08 -21.67
CA LEU A 416 32.01 13.90 -20.33
C LEU A 416 33.06 13.34 -19.37
N PRO A 417 32.99 13.64 -18.05
CA PRO A 417 33.81 12.97 -17.06
C PRO A 417 33.52 11.46 -17.08
N TYR A 418 34.51 10.65 -16.63
CA TYR A 418 34.34 9.22 -16.49
C TYR A 418 33.09 8.88 -15.65
N ILE A 419 32.13 8.18 -16.24
CA ILE A 419 30.91 7.72 -15.57
C ILE A 419 31.01 6.21 -15.44
N PRO A 420 31.17 5.68 -14.22
CA PRO A 420 31.13 4.24 -14.01
C PRO A 420 29.75 3.70 -14.37
N LYS A 421 29.65 2.47 -14.86
CA LYS A 421 28.38 1.79 -15.10
C LYS A 421 27.62 1.71 -13.76
N ASP A 422 26.41 2.29 -13.72
CA ASP A 422 25.55 2.19 -12.56
C ASP A 422 24.93 0.80 -12.48
N ALA A 423 25.00 0.19 -11.30
CA ALA A 423 24.36 -1.11 -11.02
C ALA A 423 22.82 -0.98 -10.78
N THR A 424 22.28 0.23 -10.84
CA THR A 424 20.87 0.54 -10.52
C THR A 424 20.02 0.66 -11.79
N ASP A 425 20.16 -0.22 -12.76
CA ASP A 425 19.26 -0.29 -13.90
C ASP A 425 17.81 -0.55 -13.41
N ARG A 426 16.84 0.13 -14.02
CA ARG A 426 15.44 0.04 -13.64
C ARG A 426 14.58 -0.42 -14.80
N ASN A 427 13.94 -1.58 -14.67
CA ASN A 427 12.81 -1.92 -15.53
C ASN A 427 11.50 -1.46 -14.87
N ARG A 428 10.95 -0.34 -15.34
CA ARG A 428 9.71 0.25 -14.81
C ARG A 428 8.48 -0.63 -15.04
N THR A 429 8.57 -1.64 -15.88
CA THR A 429 7.45 -2.52 -16.23
C THR A 429 7.38 -3.77 -15.35
N SER A 430 8.39 -4.04 -14.53
CA SER A 430 8.42 -5.23 -13.67
C SER A 430 7.68 -4.99 -12.34
N PRO A 431 6.85 -5.92 -11.88
CA PRO A 431 6.17 -5.82 -10.58
C PRO A 431 7.12 -5.94 -9.39
N VAL A 432 8.25 -6.65 -9.55
CA VAL A 432 9.33 -6.72 -8.58
C VAL A 432 10.65 -6.42 -9.30
N ALA A 433 11.39 -5.41 -8.86
CA ALA A 433 12.63 -5.01 -9.49
C ALA A 433 13.75 -4.86 -8.45
N PHE A 434 14.93 -5.42 -8.75
CA PHE A 434 16.14 -5.15 -8.00
C PHE A 434 16.71 -3.79 -8.44
N THR A 435 17.00 -2.90 -7.49
CA THR A 435 17.47 -1.53 -7.76
C THR A 435 18.78 -1.22 -7.02
N GLY A 436 19.77 -2.13 -7.15
CA GLY A 436 21.14 -1.97 -6.66
C GLY A 436 21.40 -2.48 -5.26
N ASN A 437 20.52 -2.21 -4.29
CA ASN A 437 20.66 -2.68 -2.90
C ASN A 437 19.33 -2.95 -2.19
N LYS A 438 18.25 -3.07 -2.95
CA LYS A 438 16.90 -3.31 -2.47
C LYS A 438 16.02 -3.89 -3.57
N PHE A 439 14.91 -4.48 -3.19
CA PHE A 439 13.84 -4.87 -4.11
C PHE A 439 12.68 -3.89 -4.02
N GLU A 440 12.22 -3.42 -5.15
CA GLU A 440 11.07 -2.56 -5.29
C GLU A 440 9.85 -3.41 -5.68
N PHE A 441 8.84 -3.48 -4.82
CA PHE A 441 7.56 -4.12 -5.13
C PHE A 441 6.53 -3.04 -5.53
N ARG A 442 6.13 -3.04 -6.80
CA ARG A 442 5.43 -1.93 -7.48
C ARG A 442 3.93 -2.12 -7.62
N MET A 443 3.40 -3.26 -7.20
CA MET A 443 1.99 -3.58 -7.38
C MET A 443 1.07 -2.98 -6.33
N LEU A 444 1.57 -2.40 -5.24
CA LEU A 444 0.73 -1.84 -4.19
C LEU A 444 -0.13 -0.69 -4.72
N GLY A 445 -1.41 -0.70 -4.34
CA GLY A 445 -2.29 0.42 -4.57
C GLY A 445 -1.98 1.61 -3.64
N SER A 446 -2.21 2.81 -4.12
CA SER A 446 -1.93 4.05 -3.38
C SER A 446 -2.80 4.23 -2.13
N SER A 447 -4.00 3.66 -2.10
CA SER A 447 -4.97 3.83 -1.00
C SER A 447 -4.77 2.87 0.17
N VAL A 448 -4.04 1.76 -0.03
CA VAL A 448 -3.95 0.67 0.95
C VAL A 448 -2.77 0.81 1.91
N SER A 449 -2.85 0.14 3.07
CA SER A 449 -1.72 0.01 3.99
C SER A 449 -0.66 -0.92 3.44
N ALA A 450 0.61 -0.56 3.61
CA ALA A 450 1.75 -1.40 3.26
C ALA A 450 2.04 -2.52 4.30
N SER A 451 1.22 -2.67 5.35
CA SER A 451 1.43 -3.70 6.38
C SER A 451 1.41 -5.11 5.79
N PHE A 452 0.36 -5.46 5.05
CA PHE A 452 0.20 -6.83 4.55
C PHE A 452 1.22 -7.20 3.46
N PRO A 453 1.55 -6.34 2.49
CA PRO A 453 2.65 -6.59 1.56
C PRO A 453 3.98 -6.86 2.25
N ASN A 454 4.34 -6.07 3.25
CA ASN A 454 5.57 -6.29 4.01
C ASN A 454 5.50 -7.51 4.94
N THR A 455 4.33 -7.84 5.49
CA THR A 455 4.12 -9.11 6.21
C THR A 455 4.43 -10.29 5.30
N VAL A 456 3.94 -10.28 4.07
CA VAL A 456 4.19 -11.36 3.09
C VAL A 456 5.65 -11.39 2.69
N LEU A 457 6.26 -10.26 2.28
CA LEU A 457 7.68 -10.19 1.90
C LEU A 457 8.59 -10.72 3.00
N ASN A 458 8.39 -10.31 4.25
CA ASN A 458 9.15 -10.81 5.39
C ASN A 458 9.01 -12.33 5.55
N THR A 459 7.77 -12.83 5.51
CA THR A 459 7.50 -14.23 5.82
C THR A 459 8.04 -15.18 4.75
N ILE A 460 7.78 -14.90 3.46
CA ILE A 460 8.27 -15.74 2.36
C ILE A 460 9.79 -15.72 2.25
N THR A 461 10.42 -14.56 2.49
CA THR A 461 11.88 -14.43 2.50
C THR A 461 12.51 -15.20 3.65
N ALA A 462 11.93 -15.09 4.85
CA ALA A 462 12.37 -15.82 6.04
C ALA A 462 12.31 -17.33 5.85
N GLU A 463 11.27 -17.84 5.21
CA GLU A 463 11.10 -19.27 4.93
C GLU A 463 12.23 -19.79 4.00
N SER A 464 12.51 -19.10 2.90
CA SER A 464 13.61 -19.47 2.00
C SER A 464 14.98 -19.41 2.68
N ILE A 465 15.20 -18.45 3.58
CA ILE A 465 16.42 -18.36 4.39
C ILE A 465 16.49 -19.57 5.35
N ALA A 466 15.39 -19.90 6.01
CA ALA A 466 15.33 -21.01 6.96
C ALA A 466 15.64 -22.36 6.30
N GLU A 467 15.22 -22.57 5.06
CA GLU A 467 15.50 -23.80 4.31
C GLU A 467 16.98 -24.01 3.97
N VAL A 468 17.72 -22.95 3.66
CA VAL A 468 19.14 -23.08 3.24
C VAL A 468 20.09 -23.10 4.44
N THR A 469 19.77 -22.43 5.54
CA THR A 469 20.64 -22.24 6.70
C THR A 469 21.19 -23.56 7.29
N PRO A 470 20.40 -24.63 7.46
CA PRO A 470 20.92 -25.89 8.01
C PRO A 470 22.03 -26.52 7.19
N SER A 471 22.04 -26.36 5.86
CA SER A 471 23.07 -26.91 4.98
C SER A 471 24.46 -26.26 5.17
N LEU A 472 24.48 -25.04 5.70
CA LEU A 472 25.68 -24.24 5.92
C LEU A 472 26.22 -24.36 7.35
N LYS A 473 25.39 -24.82 8.30
CA LYS A 473 25.72 -24.88 9.72
C LYS A 473 26.81 -25.87 10.02
N GLY A 474 27.86 -25.43 10.74
CA GLY A 474 28.99 -26.26 11.12
C GLY A 474 29.98 -26.61 9.97
N LYS A 475 29.82 -25.97 8.80
CA LYS A 475 30.72 -26.13 7.66
C LYS A 475 31.88 -25.15 7.72
N THR A 476 33.01 -25.55 7.15
CA THR A 476 34.15 -24.64 6.93
C THR A 476 33.81 -23.59 5.88
N LYS A 477 34.53 -22.49 5.86
CA LYS A 477 34.33 -21.41 4.88
C LYS A 477 34.40 -21.91 3.42
N GLU A 478 35.30 -22.84 3.12
CA GLU A 478 35.43 -23.41 1.76
C GLU A 478 34.24 -24.31 1.41
N GLU A 479 33.80 -25.13 2.35
CA GLU A 479 32.56 -25.93 2.18
C GLU A 479 31.32 -25.03 2.00
N GLN A 480 31.19 -23.99 2.82
CA GLN A 480 30.10 -23.01 2.68
C GLN A 480 30.09 -22.36 1.32
N LYS A 481 31.28 -21.94 0.81
CA LYS A 481 31.41 -21.39 -0.53
C LYS A 481 30.89 -22.35 -1.60
N GLY A 482 31.27 -23.61 -1.54
CA GLY A 482 30.78 -24.64 -2.48
C GLY A 482 29.25 -24.78 -2.40
N ILE A 483 28.70 -24.91 -1.19
CA ILE A 483 27.25 -25.06 -0.96
C ILE A 483 26.49 -23.83 -1.48
N ILE A 484 26.98 -22.61 -1.23
CA ILE A 484 26.35 -21.37 -1.69
C ILE A 484 26.33 -21.33 -3.23
N ILE A 485 27.46 -21.65 -3.89
CA ILE A 485 27.54 -21.67 -5.35
C ILE A 485 26.53 -22.67 -5.94
N ASP A 486 26.47 -23.87 -5.38
CA ASP A 486 25.54 -24.90 -5.84
C ASP A 486 24.06 -24.49 -5.59
N TYR A 487 23.77 -23.87 -4.45
CA TYR A 487 22.45 -23.37 -4.14
C TYR A 487 22.02 -22.23 -5.10
N VAL A 488 22.88 -21.25 -5.35
CA VAL A 488 22.64 -20.18 -6.32
C VAL A 488 22.37 -20.77 -7.71
N LYS A 489 23.21 -21.67 -8.22
CA LYS A 489 23.00 -22.33 -9.52
C LYS A 489 21.68 -23.07 -9.57
N LYS A 490 21.33 -23.80 -8.52
CA LYS A 490 20.07 -24.53 -8.41
C LYS A 490 18.88 -23.59 -8.50
N VAL A 491 18.86 -22.54 -7.68
CA VAL A 491 17.75 -21.57 -7.66
C VAL A 491 17.56 -20.89 -9.01
N PHE A 492 18.62 -20.41 -9.64
CA PHE A 492 18.54 -19.76 -10.94
C PHE A 492 18.24 -20.73 -12.11
N THR A 493 18.32 -22.02 -11.88
CA THR A 493 17.85 -23.04 -12.83
C THR A 493 16.38 -23.38 -12.62
N GLU A 494 15.99 -23.63 -11.37
CA GLU A 494 14.63 -24.10 -11.03
C GLU A 494 13.59 -22.96 -11.04
N HIS A 495 13.99 -21.73 -10.69
CA HIS A 495 13.12 -20.56 -10.55
C HIS A 495 13.31 -19.51 -11.67
N VAL A 496 13.98 -19.87 -12.77
CA VAL A 496 14.22 -18.96 -13.92
C VAL A 496 12.93 -18.42 -14.53
N LYS A 497 11.82 -19.14 -14.39
CA LYS A 497 10.52 -18.77 -14.97
C LYS A 497 10.00 -17.42 -14.46
N VAL A 498 10.33 -17.02 -13.23
CA VAL A 498 9.88 -15.75 -12.63
C VAL A 498 10.75 -14.56 -13.07
N LEU A 499 11.94 -14.82 -13.64
CA LEU A 499 12.86 -13.78 -14.09
C LEU A 499 12.47 -13.24 -15.47
N PHE A 500 12.30 -11.91 -15.56
CA PHE A 500 11.91 -11.26 -16.80
C PHE A 500 12.52 -9.86 -16.93
N SER A 501 13.27 -9.64 -18.01
CA SER A 501 14.06 -8.42 -18.24
C SER A 501 13.57 -7.56 -19.41
N LYS A 502 12.42 -7.95 -20.03
CA LYS A 502 11.86 -7.22 -21.17
C LYS A 502 10.65 -6.39 -20.76
N ASP A 503 9.91 -5.87 -21.74
CA ASP A 503 8.70 -5.08 -21.54
C ASP A 503 7.55 -5.90 -20.93
N GLY A 504 7.29 -5.72 -19.64
CA GLY A 504 6.21 -6.37 -18.89
C GLY A 504 4.81 -5.86 -19.24
N TYR A 505 4.68 -4.74 -19.98
CA TYR A 505 3.38 -4.23 -20.44
C TYR A 505 2.92 -4.89 -21.74
N SER A 506 3.82 -5.61 -22.43
CA SER A 506 3.52 -6.20 -23.71
C SER A 506 2.52 -7.35 -23.62
N LYS A 507 1.68 -7.52 -24.65
CA LYS A 507 0.77 -8.67 -24.76
C LYS A 507 1.53 -9.98 -24.90
N GLU A 508 2.70 -9.93 -25.51
CA GLU A 508 3.61 -11.06 -25.68
C GLU A 508 4.09 -11.60 -24.34
N TRP A 509 4.26 -10.71 -23.33
CA TRP A 509 4.61 -11.13 -21.98
C TRP A 509 3.52 -11.97 -21.33
N VAL A 510 2.24 -11.60 -21.47
CA VAL A 510 1.12 -12.37 -20.92
C VAL A 510 1.10 -13.80 -21.47
N ILE A 511 1.31 -13.96 -22.78
CA ILE A 511 1.39 -15.27 -23.44
C ILE A 511 2.61 -16.07 -22.96
N GLU A 512 3.77 -15.40 -22.86
CA GLU A 512 5.01 -16.04 -22.38
C GLU A 512 4.90 -16.45 -20.92
N ALA A 513 4.29 -15.66 -20.08
CA ALA A 513 4.06 -15.94 -18.65
C ALA A 513 3.16 -17.19 -18.47
N GLU A 514 2.10 -17.29 -19.25
CA GLU A 514 1.23 -18.48 -19.28
C GLU A 514 2.02 -19.73 -19.70
N ARG A 515 2.84 -19.63 -20.75
CA ARG A 515 3.72 -20.73 -21.21
C ARG A 515 4.73 -21.16 -20.13
N ARG A 516 5.19 -20.22 -19.29
CA ARG A 516 6.09 -20.49 -18.16
C ARG A 516 5.35 -21.05 -16.94
N GLY A 517 4.02 -21.08 -16.94
CA GLY A 517 3.20 -21.48 -15.79
C GLY A 517 3.16 -20.46 -14.66
N LEU A 518 3.35 -19.17 -14.98
CA LEU A 518 3.17 -18.07 -14.02
C LEU A 518 1.69 -17.70 -13.92
N PRO A 519 1.11 -17.58 -12.72
CA PRO A 519 -0.28 -17.21 -12.56
C PRO A 519 -0.53 -15.76 -12.96
N ASN A 520 -1.57 -15.50 -13.73
CA ASN A 520 -2.10 -14.18 -14.03
C ASN A 520 -3.41 -13.98 -13.29
N ILE A 521 -3.34 -13.54 -12.04
CA ILE A 521 -4.50 -13.36 -11.17
C ILE A 521 -5.01 -11.93 -11.33
N SER A 522 -5.90 -11.72 -12.30
CA SER A 522 -6.29 -10.38 -12.76
C SER A 522 -7.15 -9.61 -11.76
N SER A 523 -8.01 -10.30 -10.99
CA SER A 523 -8.88 -9.64 -10.01
C SER A 523 -8.45 -9.85 -8.56
N SER A 524 -8.76 -8.87 -7.73
CA SER A 524 -8.51 -8.93 -6.29
C SER A 524 -9.34 -10.00 -5.59
N ILE A 525 -10.58 -10.19 -6.04
CA ILE A 525 -11.46 -11.22 -5.44
C ILE A 525 -11.00 -12.63 -5.76
N GLU A 526 -10.51 -12.88 -6.99
CA GLU A 526 -9.87 -14.13 -7.35
C GLU A 526 -8.62 -14.36 -6.47
N ALA A 527 -7.78 -13.34 -6.33
CA ALA A 527 -6.59 -13.42 -5.48
C ALA A 527 -6.94 -13.81 -4.04
N VAL A 528 -7.97 -13.19 -3.44
CA VAL A 528 -8.44 -13.53 -2.08
C VAL A 528 -8.82 -15.00 -1.96
N GLY A 529 -9.32 -15.61 -3.02
CA GLY A 529 -9.62 -17.05 -3.08
C GLY A 529 -8.43 -17.94 -2.74
N TYR A 530 -7.21 -17.52 -3.05
CA TYR A 530 -5.96 -18.28 -2.81
C TYR A 530 -5.39 -18.14 -1.39
N LEU A 531 -5.95 -17.29 -0.53
CA LEU A 531 -5.34 -17.01 0.78
C LEU A 531 -5.25 -18.27 1.68
N ASP A 532 -6.24 -19.15 1.62
CA ASP A 532 -6.30 -20.39 2.38
C ASP A 532 -5.81 -21.64 1.63
N MET A 533 -5.01 -21.47 0.56
CA MET A 533 -4.28 -22.60 -0.04
C MET A 533 -3.40 -23.27 1.00
N GLU A 534 -3.30 -24.60 0.95
CA GLU A 534 -2.55 -25.42 1.91
C GLU A 534 -1.12 -24.90 2.15
N LYS A 535 -0.38 -24.57 1.06
CA LYS A 535 0.99 -24.02 1.19
C LYS A 535 1.04 -22.69 1.92
N ASN A 536 0.03 -21.82 1.71
CA ASN A 536 -0.05 -20.49 2.33
C ASN A 536 -0.44 -20.60 3.80
N VAL A 537 -1.42 -21.45 4.11
CA VAL A 537 -1.83 -21.74 5.49
C VAL A 537 -0.65 -22.34 6.27
N LYS A 538 0.05 -23.32 5.69
CA LYS A 538 1.22 -23.93 6.30
C LYS A 538 2.30 -22.88 6.63
N LEU A 539 2.70 -22.07 5.63
CA LEU A 539 3.71 -21.04 5.82
C LEU A 539 3.32 -20.07 6.95
N LEU A 540 2.12 -19.48 6.85
CA LEU A 540 1.69 -18.42 7.76
C LEU A 540 1.46 -18.91 9.19
N SER A 541 1.02 -20.19 9.36
CA SER A 541 0.78 -20.76 10.68
C SER A 541 2.06 -21.31 11.33
N GLU A 542 2.92 -22.01 10.57
CA GLU A 542 4.19 -22.54 11.10
C GLU A 542 5.18 -21.41 11.45
N SER A 543 5.16 -20.29 10.71
CA SER A 543 5.92 -19.09 11.06
C SER A 543 5.36 -18.32 12.27
N GLY A 544 4.16 -18.66 12.74
CA GLY A 544 3.48 -17.95 13.83
C GLY A 544 2.96 -16.56 13.47
N VAL A 545 2.98 -16.18 12.17
CA VAL A 545 2.54 -14.88 11.69
C VAL A 545 1.02 -14.76 11.75
N LEU A 546 0.30 -15.77 11.25
CA LEU A 546 -1.15 -15.85 11.30
C LEU A 546 -1.58 -17.29 11.65
N SER A 547 -2.52 -17.45 12.55
CA SER A 547 -3.19 -18.73 12.78
C SER A 547 -4.16 -19.06 11.64
N GLU A 548 -4.54 -20.34 11.50
CA GLU A 548 -5.54 -20.73 10.49
C GLU A 548 -6.87 -19.98 10.64
N VAL A 549 -7.27 -19.69 11.87
CA VAL A 549 -8.50 -18.96 12.18
C VAL A 549 -8.37 -17.50 11.71
N GLU A 550 -7.22 -16.88 11.95
CA GLU A 550 -6.93 -15.52 11.47
C GLU A 550 -6.88 -15.44 9.94
N ILE A 551 -6.35 -16.48 9.27
CA ILE A 551 -6.31 -16.56 7.78
C ILE A 551 -7.73 -16.61 7.21
N LYS A 552 -8.58 -17.52 7.73
CA LYS A 552 -9.98 -17.64 7.31
C LYS A 552 -10.77 -16.35 7.54
N ALA A 553 -10.56 -15.72 8.70
CA ALA A 553 -11.21 -14.46 9.03
C ALA A 553 -10.80 -13.33 8.07
N ARG A 554 -9.52 -13.23 7.73
CA ARG A 554 -9.03 -12.23 6.75
C ARG A 554 -9.59 -12.47 5.37
N LYS A 555 -9.67 -13.73 4.93
CA LYS A 555 -10.30 -14.08 3.66
C LYS A 555 -11.74 -13.57 3.58
N ALA A 556 -12.53 -13.84 4.61
CA ALA A 556 -13.91 -13.36 4.69
C ALA A 556 -14.02 -11.83 4.71
N VAL A 557 -13.14 -11.15 5.47
CA VAL A 557 -13.14 -9.68 5.54
C VAL A 557 -12.73 -9.06 4.21
N LEU A 558 -11.71 -9.59 3.53
CA LEU A 558 -11.26 -9.07 2.23
C LEU A 558 -12.31 -9.27 1.14
N ALA A 559 -12.97 -10.43 1.12
CA ALA A 559 -14.09 -10.68 0.21
C ALA A 559 -15.24 -9.70 0.45
N GLY A 560 -15.68 -9.55 1.71
CA GLY A 560 -16.74 -8.58 2.07
C GLY A 560 -16.37 -7.11 1.80
N GLN A 561 -15.09 -6.75 1.82
CA GLN A 561 -14.63 -5.43 1.37
C GLN A 561 -14.80 -5.25 -0.15
N TYR A 562 -14.47 -6.30 -0.93
CA TYR A 562 -14.68 -6.29 -2.37
C TYR A 562 -16.16 -6.09 -2.68
N ASP A 563 -17.04 -6.92 -2.09
CA ASP A 563 -18.49 -6.85 -2.26
C ASP A 563 -19.03 -5.46 -1.95
N SER A 564 -18.62 -4.91 -0.80
CA SER A 564 -19.05 -3.57 -0.36
C SER A 564 -18.60 -2.48 -1.32
N SER A 565 -17.38 -2.58 -1.87
CA SER A 565 -16.83 -1.59 -2.81
C SER A 565 -17.59 -1.60 -4.13
N ILE A 566 -17.78 -2.78 -4.74
CA ILE A 566 -18.52 -2.90 -6.00
C ILE A 566 -20.01 -2.52 -5.80
N SER A 567 -20.61 -2.93 -4.69
CA SER A 567 -21.98 -2.54 -4.33
C SER A 567 -22.17 -1.04 -4.22
N LEU A 568 -21.16 -0.34 -3.66
CA LEU A 568 -21.19 1.13 -3.58
C LEU A 568 -21.11 1.76 -4.98
N GLU A 569 -20.28 1.23 -5.86
CA GLU A 569 -20.18 1.69 -7.25
C GLU A 569 -21.50 1.47 -8.01
N VAL A 570 -22.13 0.30 -7.89
CA VAL A 570 -23.44 0.01 -8.49
C VAL A 570 -24.50 1.02 -8.05
N LYS A 571 -24.64 1.20 -6.74
CA LYS A 571 -25.61 2.15 -6.17
C LYS A 571 -25.37 3.57 -6.63
N THR A 572 -24.10 3.98 -6.68
CA THR A 572 -23.70 5.31 -7.12
C THR A 572 -23.94 5.51 -8.62
N MET A 573 -23.61 4.51 -9.45
CA MET A 573 -23.89 4.52 -10.90
C MET A 573 -25.38 4.67 -11.17
N LEU A 574 -26.21 3.84 -10.56
CA LEU A 574 -27.68 3.91 -10.70
C LEU A 574 -28.20 5.28 -10.30
N TYR A 575 -27.79 5.78 -9.14
CA TYR A 575 -28.21 7.09 -8.66
C TYR A 575 -27.82 8.23 -9.61
N MET A 576 -26.55 8.24 -10.07
CA MET A 576 -26.07 9.33 -10.95
C MET A 576 -26.69 9.24 -12.35
N ALA A 577 -26.83 8.03 -12.90
CA ALA A 577 -27.47 7.83 -14.20
C ALA A 577 -28.92 8.35 -14.19
N GLU A 578 -29.69 8.01 -13.17
CA GLU A 578 -31.10 8.39 -13.07
C GLU A 578 -31.33 9.85 -12.67
N SER A 579 -30.52 10.35 -11.73
CA SER A 579 -30.72 11.68 -11.17
C SER A 579 -30.10 12.80 -12.01
N TYR A 580 -29.08 12.49 -12.82
CA TYR A 580 -28.37 13.49 -13.62
C TYR A 580 -28.38 13.16 -15.11
N ILE A 581 -27.89 11.98 -15.53
CA ILE A 581 -27.62 11.69 -16.95
C ILE A 581 -28.91 11.58 -17.76
N ILE A 582 -29.87 10.77 -17.33
CA ILE A 582 -31.15 10.61 -18.01
C ILE A 582 -31.89 11.94 -18.12
N PRO A 583 -32.04 12.76 -17.06
CA PRO A 583 -32.63 14.11 -17.16
C PRO A 583 -31.91 15.04 -18.14
N TYR A 584 -30.58 15.00 -18.20
CA TYR A 584 -29.81 15.78 -19.18
C TYR A 584 -30.12 15.32 -20.60
N MET A 585 -30.09 13.98 -20.86
CA MET A 585 -30.40 13.41 -22.17
C MET A 585 -31.82 13.78 -22.63
N VAL A 586 -32.82 13.62 -21.77
CA VAL A 586 -34.24 13.96 -22.06
C VAL A 586 -34.39 15.44 -22.41
N LYS A 587 -33.73 16.34 -21.69
CA LYS A 587 -33.76 17.78 -21.99
C LYS A 587 -33.14 18.07 -23.35
N GLU A 588 -32.02 17.45 -23.69
CA GLU A 588 -31.32 17.66 -24.95
C GLU A 588 -32.11 17.07 -26.13
N ILE A 589 -32.67 15.85 -25.98
CA ILE A 589 -33.58 15.22 -26.95
C ILE A 589 -34.77 16.15 -27.25
N THR A 590 -35.36 16.74 -26.22
CA THR A 590 -36.49 17.66 -26.39
C THR A 590 -36.10 18.89 -27.21
N SER A 591 -34.88 19.43 -27.02
CA SER A 591 -34.39 20.58 -27.80
C SER A 591 -34.21 20.25 -29.30
N TYR A 592 -33.64 19.06 -29.61
CA TYR A 592 -33.48 18.63 -30.99
C TYR A 592 -34.79 18.19 -31.64
N LYS A 593 -35.75 17.67 -30.88
CA LYS A 593 -37.08 17.31 -31.39
C LYS A 593 -37.79 18.47 -32.06
N ALA A 594 -37.57 19.70 -31.55
CA ALA A 594 -38.22 20.91 -32.10
C ALA A 594 -37.75 21.29 -33.50
N ILE A 595 -36.55 20.89 -33.93
CA ILE A 595 -35.92 21.31 -35.20
C ILE A 595 -35.45 20.13 -36.07
N LYS A 596 -35.78 18.89 -35.73
CA LYS A 596 -35.27 17.72 -36.43
C LYS A 596 -35.81 17.59 -37.88
N GLU A 597 -36.98 18.13 -38.15
CA GLU A 597 -37.58 18.15 -39.51
C GLU A 597 -36.94 19.20 -40.39
N ASP A 598 -36.32 20.26 -39.79
CA ASP A 598 -35.75 21.40 -40.49
C ASP A 598 -34.24 21.26 -40.75
N SER A 599 -33.59 20.31 -40.12
CA SER A 599 -32.13 20.14 -40.18
C SER A 599 -31.69 18.67 -40.12
N ALA A 600 -31.00 18.23 -41.18
CA ALA A 600 -30.38 16.91 -41.23
C ALA A 600 -29.42 16.63 -40.06
N PHE A 601 -28.70 17.65 -39.60
CA PHE A 601 -27.86 17.55 -38.39
C PHE A 601 -28.70 17.28 -37.15
N ALA A 602 -29.80 18.04 -36.98
CA ALA A 602 -30.68 17.88 -35.82
C ALA A 602 -31.38 16.51 -35.83
N ALA A 603 -31.84 16.05 -37.00
CA ALA A 603 -32.43 14.70 -37.17
C ALA A 603 -31.44 13.60 -36.76
N LYS A 604 -30.19 13.67 -37.21
CA LYS A 604 -29.13 12.71 -36.89
C LYS A 604 -28.79 12.74 -35.39
N ARG A 605 -28.70 13.95 -34.81
CA ARG A 605 -28.42 14.11 -33.38
C ARG A 605 -29.54 13.57 -32.50
N PHE A 606 -30.79 13.90 -32.84
CA PHE A 606 -31.98 13.41 -32.19
C PHE A 606 -32.00 11.86 -32.16
N ALA A 607 -31.84 11.22 -33.30
CA ALA A 607 -31.84 9.77 -33.42
C ALA A 607 -30.74 9.12 -32.58
N LYS A 608 -29.53 9.70 -32.59
CA LYS A 608 -28.42 9.21 -31.79
C LYS A 608 -28.71 9.31 -30.28
N LEU A 609 -29.24 10.45 -29.82
CA LEU A 609 -29.55 10.66 -28.40
C LEU A 609 -30.65 9.73 -27.90
N VAL A 610 -31.69 9.49 -28.72
CA VAL A 610 -32.75 8.52 -28.39
C VAL A 610 -32.16 7.13 -28.28
N GLY A 611 -31.35 6.69 -29.24
CA GLY A 611 -30.71 5.35 -29.19
C GLY A 611 -29.82 5.16 -27.95
N LEU A 612 -29.02 6.18 -27.58
CA LEU A 612 -28.21 6.12 -26.35
C LEU A 612 -29.06 6.09 -25.09
N LEU A 613 -30.20 6.81 -25.05
CA LEU A 613 -31.10 6.79 -23.90
C LEU A 613 -31.77 5.41 -23.72
N ASP A 614 -32.26 4.81 -24.81
CA ASP A 614 -32.88 3.50 -24.80
C ASP A 614 -31.86 2.41 -24.38
N GLU A 615 -30.64 2.48 -24.91
CA GLU A 615 -29.53 1.59 -24.54
C GLU A 615 -29.18 1.73 -23.04
N LEU A 616 -29.01 2.98 -22.55
CA LEU A 616 -28.72 3.25 -21.14
C LEU A 616 -29.82 2.69 -20.24
N SER A 617 -31.10 2.93 -20.56
CA SER A 617 -32.23 2.43 -19.78
C SER A 617 -32.23 0.91 -19.69
N SER A 618 -32.02 0.22 -20.83
CA SER A 618 -31.97 -1.25 -20.86
C SER A 618 -30.83 -1.81 -20.00
N LYS A 619 -29.62 -1.20 -20.08
CA LYS A 619 -28.47 -1.65 -19.28
C LYS A 619 -28.64 -1.37 -17.78
N LEU A 620 -29.32 -0.28 -17.40
CA LEU A 620 -29.63 0.00 -15.99
C LEU A 620 -30.66 -1.00 -15.41
N ASP A 621 -31.63 -1.44 -16.21
CA ASP A 621 -32.59 -2.47 -15.79
C ASP A 621 -31.91 -3.83 -15.64
N GLU A 622 -31.00 -4.21 -16.56
CA GLU A 622 -30.15 -5.39 -16.47
C GLU A 622 -29.28 -5.33 -15.20
N LEU A 623 -28.60 -4.20 -14.97
CA LEU A 623 -27.77 -4.00 -13.76
C LEU A 623 -28.55 -4.20 -12.45
N ARG A 624 -29.80 -3.70 -12.40
CA ARG A 624 -30.64 -3.91 -11.20
C ARG A 624 -31.01 -5.36 -10.98
N ALA A 625 -31.37 -6.07 -12.05
CA ALA A 625 -31.74 -7.46 -11.96
C ALA A 625 -30.57 -8.33 -11.52
N ASP A 626 -29.44 -8.23 -12.23
CA ASP A 626 -28.25 -9.02 -11.94
C ASP A 626 -27.69 -8.72 -10.54
N TYR A 627 -27.64 -7.44 -10.16
CA TYR A 627 -27.17 -7.04 -8.84
C TYR A 627 -28.05 -7.57 -7.72
N ALA A 628 -29.39 -7.55 -7.89
CA ALA A 628 -30.33 -8.09 -6.90
C ALA A 628 -30.16 -9.60 -6.71
N ASP A 629 -30.00 -10.34 -7.81
CA ASP A 629 -29.80 -11.79 -7.78
C ASP A 629 -28.46 -12.18 -7.15
N ILE A 630 -27.37 -11.44 -7.46
CA ILE A 630 -26.04 -11.74 -6.97
C ILE A 630 -25.91 -11.40 -5.47
N THR A 631 -26.47 -10.29 -5.02
CA THR A 631 -26.41 -9.89 -3.59
C THR A 631 -27.29 -10.77 -2.67
N ALA A 632 -28.06 -11.69 -3.22
CA ALA A 632 -28.76 -12.73 -2.46
C ALA A 632 -27.84 -13.94 -2.11
N ILE A 633 -26.61 -14.00 -2.67
CA ILE A 633 -25.63 -15.04 -2.37
C ILE A 633 -25.06 -14.78 -0.96
N TYR A 634 -25.10 -15.81 -0.10
CA TYR A 634 -24.68 -15.68 1.29
C TYR A 634 -23.15 -15.68 1.48
N ASP A 635 -22.43 -16.40 0.61
CA ASP A 635 -20.98 -16.52 0.69
C ASP A 635 -20.31 -15.34 -0.02
N SER A 636 -19.61 -14.47 0.72
CA SER A 636 -19.00 -13.26 0.18
C SER A 636 -17.95 -13.52 -0.90
N LEU A 637 -17.21 -14.63 -0.86
CA LEU A 637 -16.28 -14.93 -1.96
C LEU A 637 -17.02 -15.25 -3.26
N GLN A 638 -18.09 -16.03 -3.18
CA GLN A 638 -18.91 -16.36 -4.34
C GLN A 638 -19.70 -15.16 -4.86
N GLU A 639 -20.23 -14.32 -3.95
CA GLU A 639 -20.84 -13.04 -4.29
C GLU A 639 -19.85 -12.17 -5.05
N GLY A 640 -18.65 -11.95 -4.49
CA GLY A 640 -17.62 -11.11 -5.09
C GLY A 640 -17.13 -11.62 -6.46
N LEU A 641 -16.96 -12.93 -6.63
CA LEU A 641 -16.62 -13.53 -7.92
C LEU A 641 -17.70 -13.26 -8.96
N LYS A 642 -18.99 -13.37 -8.61
CA LYS A 642 -20.10 -13.06 -9.50
C LYS A 642 -20.23 -11.58 -9.78
N LEU A 643 -20.02 -10.70 -8.79
CA LEU A 643 -19.94 -9.25 -9.00
C LEU A 643 -18.83 -8.91 -10.01
N HIS A 644 -17.65 -9.53 -9.89
CA HIS A 644 -16.56 -9.35 -10.84
C HIS A 644 -16.88 -9.82 -12.24
N GLU A 645 -17.47 -11.03 -12.36
CA GLU A 645 -17.75 -11.67 -13.65
C GLU A 645 -18.87 -10.98 -14.43
N VAL A 646 -19.92 -10.50 -13.74
CA VAL A 646 -21.16 -10.01 -14.36
C VAL A 646 -21.29 -8.49 -14.21
N VAL A 647 -21.19 -7.97 -13.01
CA VAL A 647 -21.52 -6.57 -12.72
C VAL A 647 -20.43 -5.60 -13.16
N VAL A 648 -19.16 -5.93 -12.96
CA VAL A 648 -18.05 -5.03 -13.35
C VAL A 648 -18.02 -4.79 -14.87
N PRO A 649 -18.17 -5.79 -15.75
CA PRO A 649 -18.30 -5.56 -17.19
C PRO A 649 -19.52 -4.71 -17.55
N LEU A 650 -20.68 -4.95 -16.92
CA LEU A 650 -21.90 -4.19 -17.18
C LEU A 650 -21.77 -2.71 -16.73
N LEU A 651 -21.10 -2.44 -15.62
CA LEU A 651 -20.74 -1.07 -15.22
C LEU A 651 -19.84 -0.39 -16.26
N SER A 652 -18.90 -1.14 -16.87
CA SER A 652 -18.07 -0.62 -17.95
C SER A 652 -18.88 -0.31 -19.21
N ASP A 653 -19.83 -1.15 -19.58
CA ASP A 653 -20.72 -0.91 -20.70
C ASP A 653 -21.59 0.34 -20.49
N ILE A 654 -22.17 0.50 -19.29
CA ILE A 654 -22.96 1.68 -18.92
C ILE A 654 -22.08 2.94 -19.00
N LYS A 655 -20.86 2.88 -18.47
CA LYS A 655 -19.88 3.95 -18.59
C LYS A 655 -19.67 4.37 -20.04
N ASP A 656 -19.52 3.41 -20.97
CA ASP A 656 -19.22 3.70 -22.37
C ASP A 656 -20.42 4.35 -23.09
N VAL A 657 -21.66 3.99 -22.72
CA VAL A 657 -22.87 4.69 -23.18
C VAL A 657 -22.90 6.13 -22.67
N ILE A 658 -22.65 6.34 -21.38
CA ILE A 658 -22.63 7.68 -20.78
C ILE A 658 -21.50 8.53 -21.37
N ASN A 659 -20.30 7.99 -21.57
CA ASN A 659 -19.19 8.66 -22.20
C ASN A 659 -19.49 9.06 -23.66
N SER A 660 -20.23 8.19 -24.39
CA SER A 660 -20.71 8.51 -25.75
C SER A 660 -21.71 9.65 -25.77
N TYR A 661 -22.50 9.81 -24.74
CA TYR A 661 -23.35 10.98 -24.54
C TYR A 661 -22.54 12.22 -24.17
N GLU A 662 -21.67 12.14 -23.13
CA GLU A 662 -20.86 13.27 -22.65
C GLU A 662 -20.05 13.90 -23.80
N LYS A 663 -19.48 13.07 -24.70
CA LYS A 663 -18.72 13.53 -25.89
C LYS A 663 -19.48 14.49 -26.78
N ILE A 664 -20.80 14.40 -26.79
CA ILE A 664 -21.67 15.17 -27.70
C ILE A 664 -22.63 16.11 -26.95
N ALA A 665 -22.65 16.05 -25.63
CA ALA A 665 -23.56 16.81 -24.78
C ALA A 665 -23.28 18.33 -24.86
N SER A 666 -24.35 19.10 -24.78
CA SER A 666 -24.25 20.55 -24.64
C SER A 666 -23.77 20.96 -23.26
N LYS A 667 -22.75 21.81 -23.17
CA LYS A 667 -22.27 22.39 -21.90
C LYS A 667 -23.35 23.17 -21.14
N ASP A 668 -24.38 23.65 -21.82
CA ASP A 668 -25.51 24.32 -21.17
C ASP A 668 -26.46 23.33 -20.44
N ILE A 669 -26.42 22.07 -20.81
CA ILE A 669 -27.30 21.01 -20.26
C ILE A 669 -26.52 20.09 -19.34
N TYR A 670 -25.38 19.55 -19.78
CA TYR A 670 -24.52 18.68 -19.00
C TYR A 670 -23.68 19.52 -18.03
N LYS A 671 -23.96 19.42 -16.74
CA LYS A 671 -23.38 20.27 -15.68
C LYS A 671 -22.38 19.53 -14.77
N LEU A 672 -22.24 18.22 -14.91
CA LEU A 672 -21.21 17.51 -14.16
C LEU A 672 -19.80 17.90 -14.64
N PRO A 673 -18.83 18.09 -13.74
CA PRO A 673 -17.45 18.34 -14.10
C PRO A 673 -16.89 17.24 -15.00
N THR A 674 -16.26 17.65 -16.08
CA THR A 674 -15.60 16.77 -17.07
C THR A 674 -14.11 16.64 -16.79
N TYR A 675 -13.45 15.67 -17.41
CA TYR A 675 -12.01 15.46 -17.22
C TYR A 675 -11.18 16.71 -17.56
N PRO A 676 -11.43 17.45 -18.68
CA PRO A 676 -10.70 18.69 -18.93
C PRO A 676 -10.82 19.74 -17.82
N GLU A 677 -11.97 19.81 -17.14
CA GLU A 677 -12.19 20.77 -16.05
C GLU A 677 -11.53 20.34 -14.73
N MET A 678 -11.37 19.02 -14.50
CA MET A 678 -10.80 18.50 -13.27
C MET A 678 -9.28 18.33 -13.33
N LEU A 679 -8.72 18.13 -14.52
CA LEU A 679 -7.31 17.79 -14.73
C LEU A 679 -6.48 18.97 -15.28
N TYR A 680 -7.11 20.02 -15.79
CA TYR A 680 -6.49 21.21 -16.36
C TYR A 680 -7.17 22.47 -15.81
#